data_684504d734351df79dd36e8029b66551
#
_entry.id   684504d734351df79dd36e8029b66551
#
_cell.length_a   1.000
_cell.length_b   1.000
_cell.length_c   1.000
_cell.angle_alpha   90.00
_cell.angle_beta   90.00
_cell.angle_gamma   90.00
#
_symmetry.space_group_name_H-M   'P 1'
#
loop_
_entity.id
_entity.type
_entity.pdbx_description
1 polymer ?
#
loop_
_entity_poly.entity_id
_entity_poly.type
_entity_poly.pdbx_seq_one_letter_code
_entity_poly.pdbx_strand_id
1 'polypeptide(L)'
;MHGGGGGGPAGRGAYFEDELKTKIYDKRLFGNMIRYLKPYLKWVILSFLFLMLISGAEVIIPLIQRSAIDDYIVSDKSIAVFSGEKEYREFINRYQKLGFKEYQYGNKSFIVINSKDRNKINGTDLMALKAKGILKNETVFLVGANEKNVQILKKYLPENLNPDSANLSGWFRIDSETIALPKMELNKLPKIERLNIRNEAVHKLLILALIFLAIIAMRFVSSYFQIVSTSYFSQKAMADLRHDVFAHLQKMPTKFFDTNPVGRLVTRVTNDISAIDEMLASGVITLIQDVILIITIVVLMLALNWRLALVSFSILPLVIWVIVIFRKKTRVIYREVRKHLAVLNATLAEHIEGQKIIRLFNQYFHKRQEFASINQKYYLASIRQIRLFAFFRPIIHVSSQIAVALIIWYGGGQILQNVITIGLLMAFTQYINKLFEPINDFSEKFNILQGAMASAERIFNLMALTPDDYREEKHKNIKLQGEIEFQNVWLAYNEEDWILKDISFKVAPGEKIALVGHTGSGKTSIVNLILGMYPYQKGKILLDGKDIHSYSIADLRRNVGIVQQDVFLFSGNIKDNIALNKKDLTDEEIIRMAKYVNADKFIQKLPQGYDEQVMERGATLSTGQRQLIAFARVLAYNPSIFILDEATSNIDTETELLIQDALNKVIENRTSIIIAHRLSTIQNVDRILVLHKGEIVEEGSHFELLDKHGLYYDLYRLQYT
;
A
#
# COMPACT_ATOMS: atom_id res chain seq x y z
N MET A 1 -4.45 55.44 -23.33
CA MET A 1 -3.49 56.04 -22.37
C MET A 1 -3.90 55.63 -20.97
N HIS A 2 -2.98 54.99 -20.28
CA HIS A 2 -2.94 54.62 -18.85
C HIS A 2 -4.09 53.75 -18.37
N GLY A 3 -3.95 52.47 -18.01
CA GLY A 3 -2.86 51.85 -17.25
C GLY A 3 -3.24 51.79 -15.79
N GLY A 4 -4.14 50.84 -15.41
CA GLY A 4 -4.50 50.56 -14.04
C GLY A 4 -4.38 49.06 -13.79
N GLY A 5 -3.25 48.62 -13.23
CA GLY A 5 -3.02 47.26 -12.82
C GLY A 5 -3.84 46.91 -11.59
N GLY A 6 -4.77 45.97 -11.74
CA GLY A 6 -5.44 45.29 -10.65
C GLY A 6 -4.59 44.13 -10.18
N GLY A 7 -3.98 44.24 -9.00
CA GLY A 7 -3.35 43.16 -8.28
C GLY A 7 -4.38 42.10 -7.92
N GLY A 8 -4.35 40.95 -8.63
CA GLY A 8 -5.08 39.77 -8.24
C GLY A 8 -4.37 39.07 -7.05
N PRO A 9 -5.09 38.37 -6.18
CA PRO A 9 -4.50 37.74 -5.01
C PRO A 9 -3.56 36.61 -5.46
N ALA A 10 -2.26 36.85 -5.38
CA ALA A 10 -1.23 35.82 -5.41
C ALA A 10 -1.42 34.97 -4.14
N GLY A 11 -1.87 33.73 -4.27
CA GLY A 11 -1.99 32.84 -3.12
C GLY A 11 -2.73 31.52 -3.29
N ARG A 12 -3.20 31.16 -4.49
CA ARG A 12 -3.91 29.88 -4.70
C ARG A 12 -3.32 28.99 -5.81
N GLY A 13 -2.00 29.08 -6.07
CA GLY A 13 -1.39 28.46 -7.21
C GLY A 13 -0.21 27.52 -6.98
N ALA A 14 -0.01 26.95 -5.81
CA ALA A 14 1.17 26.15 -5.57
C ALA A 14 0.88 24.83 -4.81
N TYR A 15 -0.23 24.18 -5.11
CA TYR A 15 -0.47 22.79 -4.66
C TYR A 15 -0.60 21.81 -5.83
N PHE A 16 0.15 22.03 -6.90
CA PHE A 16 0.53 20.91 -7.72
C PHE A 16 1.61 20.18 -6.92
N GLU A 17 1.28 18.97 -6.47
CA GLU A 17 2.29 18.01 -6.06
C GLU A 17 3.44 18.14 -7.06
N ASP A 18 4.61 18.56 -6.57
CA ASP A 18 5.85 18.29 -7.27
C ASP A 18 5.75 16.80 -7.64
N GLU A 19 5.62 16.49 -8.92
CA GLU A 19 5.84 15.14 -9.43
C GLU A 19 7.31 14.85 -9.10
N LEU A 20 7.53 14.46 -7.86
CA LEU A 20 8.81 13.98 -7.40
C LEU A 20 9.23 12.97 -8.46
N LYS A 21 10.31 13.27 -9.17
CA LYS A 21 10.96 12.33 -10.10
C LYS A 21 11.58 11.22 -9.25
N THR A 22 10.73 10.51 -8.50
CA THR A 22 11.15 9.39 -7.67
C THR A 22 11.80 8.38 -8.60
N LYS A 23 13.07 8.14 -8.38
CA LYS A 23 13.73 6.99 -8.98
C LYS A 23 12.97 5.77 -8.45
N ILE A 24 12.54 4.89 -9.33
CA ILE A 24 11.81 3.64 -9.02
C ILE A 24 12.52 2.83 -7.93
N TYR A 25 13.81 3.02 -7.79
CA TYR A 25 14.66 2.44 -6.79
C TYR A 25 15.44 3.55 -6.09
N ASP A 26 15.03 3.90 -4.87
CA ASP A 26 15.82 4.69 -3.94
C ASP A 26 16.31 3.78 -2.81
N LYS A 27 17.63 3.56 -2.76
CA LYS A 27 18.30 2.68 -1.78
C LYS A 27 18.01 3.12 -0.33
N ARG A 28 17.86 4.42 -0.09
CA ARG A 28 17.59 4.99 1.25
C ARG A 28 16.17 4.64 1.70
N LEU A 29 15.18 4.86 0.83
CA LEU A 29 13.78 4.54 1.12
C LEU A 29 13.60 3.03 1.34
N PHE A 30 14.21 2.22 0.47
CA PHE A 30 14.15 0.77 0.60
C PHE A 30 14.81 0.29 1.90
N GLY A 31 15.93 0.90 2.29
CA GLY A 31 16.61 0.62 3.56
C GLY A 31 15.73 0.92 4.79
N ASN A 32 15.02 2.04 4.77
CA ASN A 32 14.10 2.42 5.83
C ASN A 32 12.91 1.43 5.93
N MET A 33 12.37 0.99 4.79
CA MET A 33 11.30 -0.01 4.78
C MET A 33 11.76 -1.37 5.31
N ILE A 34 12.98 -1.82 4.94
CA ILE A 34 13.56 -3.07 5.43
C ILE A 34 13.71 -3.03 6.96
N ARG A 35 13.96 -1.87 7.56
CA ARG A 35 14.06 -1.74 9.02
C ARG A 35 12.79 -2.22 9.72
N TYR A 36 11.61 -1.92 9.18
CA TYR A 36 10.32 -2.38 9.71
C TYR A 36 10.05 -3.86 9.44
N LEU A 37 10.68 -4.45 8.42
CA LEU A 37 10.56 -5.88 8.14
C LEU A 37 11.50 -6.74 9.00
N LYS A 38 12.59 -6.18 9.52
CA LYS A 38 13.59 -6.91 10.34
C LYS A 38 13.00 -7.71 11.50
N PRO A 39 12.08 -7.17 12.32
CA PRO A 39 11.48 -7.94 13.43
C PRO A 39 10.72 -9.18 12.97
N TYR A 40 10.23 -9.17 11.74
CA TYR A 40 9.37 -10.20 11.14
C TYR A 40 10.11 -11.09 10.14
N LEU A 41 11.44 -11.09 10.13
CA LEU A 41 12.27 -11.80 9.16
C LEU A 41 11.96 -13.29 9.06
N LYS A 42 11.57 -13.94 10.16
CA LYS A 42 11.15 -15.36 10.17
C LYS A 42 9.96 -15.62 9.23
N TRP A 43 8.97 -14.73 9.25
CA TRP A 43 7.78 -14.82 8.40
C TRP A 43 8.09 -14.48 6.94
N VAL A 44 9.01 -13.52 6.70
CA VAL A 44 9.51 -13.19 5.36
C VAL A 44 10.20 -14.40 4.74
N ILE A 45 11.10 -15.07 5.48
CA ILE A 45 11.80 -16.28 5.02
C ILE A 45 10.81 -17.42 4.77
N LEU A 46 9.84 -17.60 5.67
CA LEU A 46 8.80 -18.63 5.52
C LEU A 46 7.95 -18.39 4.26
N SER A 47 7.52 -17.14 4.02
CA SER A 47 6.81 -16.76 2.80
C SER A 47 7.63 -17.06 1.54
N PHE A 48 8.93 -16.75 1.56
CA PHE A 48 9.83 -17.01 0.45
C PHE A 48 10.03 -18.52 0.20
N LEU A 49 10.10 -19.34 1.25
CA LEU A 49 10.19 -20.79 1.15
C LEU A 49 8.93 -21.38 0.47
N PHE A 50 7.75 -20.96 0.90
CA PHE A 50 6.51 -21.38 0.25
C PHE A 50 6.41 -20.90 -1.20
N LEU A 51 6.88 -19.70 -1.50
CA LEU A 51 6.97 -19.19 -2.87
C LEU A 51 7.85 -20.09 -3.76
N MET A 52 9.00 -20.55 -3.25
CA MET A 52 9.87 -21.48 -3.96
C MET A 52 9.17 -22.81 -4.23
N LEU A 53 8.42 -23.33 -3.26
CA LEU A 53 7.64 -24.57 -3.45
C LEU A 53 6.55 -24.40 -4.51
N ILE A 54 5.85 -23.26 -4.52
CA ILE A 54 4.83 -22.94 -5.52
C ILE A 54 5.46 -22.87 -6.91
N SER A 55 6.55 -22.10 -7.07
CA SER A 55 7.25 -21.95 -8.35
C SER A 55 7.81 -23.30 -8.83
N GLY A 56 8.34 -24.12 -7.93
CA GLY A 56 8.78 -25.48 -8.23
C GLY A 56 7.65 -26.38 -8.75
N ALA A 57 6.49 -26.35 -8.08
CA ALA A 57 5.32 -27.10 -8.51
C ALA A 57 4.84 -26.67 -9.91
N GLU A 58 4.85 -25.35 -10.20
CA GLU A 58 4.45 -24.85 -11.52
C GLU A 58 5.34 -25.32 -12.67
N VAL A 59 6.61 -25.53 -12.39
CA VAL A 59 7.59 -26.05 -13.37
C VAL A 59 7.50 -27.57 -13.51
N ILE A 60 7.25 -28.29 -12.42
CA ILE A 60 7.20 -29.76 -12.40
C ILE A 60 5.92 -30.30 -13.06
N ILE A 61 4.79 -29.62 -12.92
CA ILE A 61 3.49 -30.06 -13.44
C ILE A 61 3.54 -30.40 -14.95
N PRO A 62 4.04 -29.54 -15.87
CA PRO A 62 4.15 -29.88 -17.28
C PRO A 62 5.12 -31.04 -17.58
N LEU A 63 6.16 -31.24 -16.74
CA LEU A 63 7.07 -32.36 -16.89
C LEU A 63 6.42 -33.72 -16.56
N ILE A 64 5.59 -33.75 -15.51
CA ILE A 64 4.81 -34.94 -15.16
C ILE A 64 3.82 -35.26 -16.28
N GLN A 65 3.13 -34.27 -16.80
CA GLN A 65 2.20 -34.46 -17.92
C GLN A 65 2.92 -34.95 -19.17
N ARG A 66 4.11 -34.40 -19.46
CA ARG A 66 4.96 -34.88 -20.52
C ARG A 66 5.31 -36.39 -20.32
N SER A 67 5.75 -36.77 -19.11
CA SER A 67 6.12 -38.18 -18.85
C SER A 67 4.88 -39.08 -18.94
N ALA A 68 3.72 -38.66 -18.45
CA ALA A 68 2.47 -39.41 -18.58
C ALA A 68 2.12 -39.72 -20.05
N ILE A 69 2.27 -38.69 -20.91
CA ILE A 69 1.94 -38.79 -22.33
C ILE A 69 2.99 -39.65 -23.05
N ASP A 70 4.28 -39.29 -22.93
CA ASP A 70 5.37 -39.90 -23.70
C ASP A 70 5.66 -41.35 -23.28
N ASP A 71 5.65 -41.61 -21.97
CA ASP A 71 6.10 -42.90 -21.46
C ASP A 71 4.96 -43.93 -21.37
N TYR A 72 3.70 -43.47 -21.18
CA TYR A 72 2.58 -44.37 -20.87
C TYR A 72 1.36 -44.28 -21.82
N ILE A 73 1.02 -43.06 -22.33
CA ILE A 73 -0.15 -42.91 -23.19
C ILE A 73 0.23 -43.19 -24.65
N VAL A 74 1.24 -42.48 -25.15
CA VAL A 74 1.72 -42.60 -26.53
C VAL A 74 3.01 -43.38 -26.51
N SER A 75 3.01 -44.61 -27.09
CA SER A 75 4.27 -45.34 -27.23
C SER A 75 5.06 -44.77 -28.40
N ASP A 76 6.18 -44.15 -28.08
CA ASP A 76 7.16 -43.61 -29.01
C ASP A 76 8.43 -44.50 -29.09
N LYS A 77 8.31 -45.78 -28.73
CA LYS A 77 9.41 -46.72 -28.76
C LYS A 77 9.52 -47.34 -30.16
N SER A 78 10.65 -47.14 -30.77
CA SER A 78 11.02 -47.89 -32.01
C SER A 78 11.89 -49.08 -31.63
N ILE A 79 11.81 -50.11 -32.38
CA ILE A 79 12.63 -51.30 -32.18
C ILE A 79 13.61 -51.50 -33.34
N ALA A 80 14.85 -51.71 -33.02
CA ALA A 80 15.85 -52.16 -33.98
C ALA A 80 16.10 -53.67 -33.78
N VAL A 81 15.99 -54.41 -34.84
CA VAL A 81 16.13 -55.90 -34.85
C VAL A 81 17.42 -56.27 -35.58
N PHE A 82 18.35 -56.80 -34.86
CA PHE A 82 19.64 -57.22 -35.42
C PHE A 82 19.69 -58.78 -35.54
N SER A 83 19.91 -59.23 -36.75
CA SER A 83 20.10 -60.68 -37.05
C SER A 83 21.57 -61.11 -37.11
N GLY A 84 22.50 -60.11 -37.07
CA GLY A 84 23.96 -60.33 -37.08
C GLY A 84 24.62 -59.74 -35.83
N GLU A 85 25.39 -60.55 -35.11
CA GLU A 85 26.09 -60.14 -33.89
C GLU A 85 27.11 -59.00 -34.12
N LYS A 86 27.75 -59.02 -35.32
CA LYS A 86 28.74 -58.00 -35.69
C LYS A 86 28.13 -56.60 -35.83
N GLU A 87 27.00 -56.43 -36.52
CA GLU A 87 26.29 -55.14 -36.68
C GLU A 87 25.72 -54.65 -35.36
N TYR A 88 25.23 -55.52 -34.50
CA TYR A 88 24.77 -55.28 -33.17
C TYR A 88 25.86 -54.67 -32.29
N ARG A 89 27.05 -55.39 -32.22
CA ARG A 89 28.19 -54.96 -31.41
C ARG A 89 28.76 -53.59 -31.90
N GLU A 90 28.87 -53.42 -33.22
CA GLU A 90 29.29 -52.10 -33.78
C GLU A 90 28.38 -50.97 -33.40
N PHE A 91 27.07 -51.15 -33.42
CA PHE A 91 26.10 -50.17 -33.03
C PHE A 91 26.16 -49.85 -31.52
N ILE A 92 26.17 -50.88 -30.67
CA ILE A 92 26.26 -50.72 -29.21
C ILE A 92 27.56 -50.02 -28.81
N ASN A 93 28.73 -50.47 -29.34
CA ASN A 93 30.00 -49.82 -29.02
C ASN A 93 30.06 -48.35 -29.42
N ARG A 94 29.45 -48.01 -30.56
CA ARG A 94 29.39 -46.60 -31.01
C ARG A 94 28.48 -45.74 -30.12
N TYR A 95 27.43 -46.27 -29.58
CA TYR A 95 26.42 -45.59 -28.79
C TYR A 95 26.32 -46.04 -27.33
N GLN A 96 27.35 -46.65 -26.78
CA GLN A 96 27.40 -47.21 -25.42
C GLN A 96 26.97 -46.21 -24.32
N LYS A 97 27.31 -44.90 -24.48
CA LYS A 97 26.96 -43.85 -23.55
C LYS A 97 25.44 -43.55 -23.46
N LEU A 98 24.63 -44.04 -24.39
CA LEU A 98 23.21 -43.77 -24.44
C LEU A 98 22.39 -44.75 -23.59
N GLY A 99 22.97 -45.90 -23.16
CA GLY A 99 22.34 -46.86 -22.24
C GLY A 99 21.02 -47.42 -22.78
N PHE A 100 21.01 -47.89 -24.05
CA PHE A 100 19.82 -48.49 -24.63
C PHE A 100 19.39 -49.74 -23.86
N LYS A 101 18.08 -50.01 -23.82
CA LYS A 101 17.59 -51.28 -23.32
C LYS A 101 17.79 -52.34 -24.38
N GLU A 102 18.62 -53.34 -24.05
CA GLU A 102 19.04 -54.45 -24.88
C GLU A 102 18.23 -55.69 -24.47
N TYR A 103 17.76 -56.43 -25.46
CA TYR A 103 17.00 -57.64 -25.27
C TYR A 103 17.53 -58.68 -26.23
N GLN A 104 17.46 -59.95 -25.85
CA GLN A 104 17.86 -61.07 -26.69
C GLN A 104 16.84 -62.22 -26.64
N TYR A 105 16.41 -62.68 -27.78
CA TYR A 105 15.49 -63.80 -27.88
C TYR A 105 15.82 -64.63 -29.10
N GLY A 106 16.17 -65.90 -28.85
CA GLY A 106 16.73 -66.82 -29.90
C GLY A 106 18.08 -66.31 -30.45
N ASN A 107 18.24 -66.28 -31.77
CA ASN A 107 19.43 -65.72 -32.43
C ASN A 107 19.35 -64.24 -32.78
N LYS A 108 18.40 -63.47 -32.21
CA LYS A 108 18.20 -62.12 -32.56
C LYS A 108 18.43 -61.19 -31.35
N SER A 109 19.07 -60.07 -31.62
CA SER A 109 19.26 -59.02 -30.65
C SER A 109 18.33 -57.84 -30.96
N PHE A 110 17.66 -57.31 -29.92
CA PHE A 110 16.72 -56.23 -30.03
C PHE A 110 17.20 -55.03 -29.22
N ILE A 111 17.13 -53.87 -29.84
CA ILE A 111 17.39 -52.60 -29.14
C ILE A 111 16.13 -51.77 -29.19
N VAL A 112 15.65 -51.38 -28.02
CA VAL A 112 14.53 -50.44 -27.90
C VAL A 112 15.07 -49.04 -27.83
N ILE A 113 14.72 -48.25 -28.85
CA ILE A 113 15.13 -46.84 -28.99
C ILE A 113 13.93 -45.97 -28.66
N ASN A 114 13.99 -45.25 -27.54
CA ASN A 114 13.00 -44.24 -27.24
C ASN A 114 13.20 -43.00 -28.16
N SER A 115 12.16 -42.26 -28.47
CA SER A 115 12.29 -41.05 -29.28
C SER A 115 13.25 -39.99 -28.66
N LYS A 116 13.36 -39.93 -27.32
CA LYS A 116 14.33 -39.11 -26.60
C LYS A 116 15.79 -39.42 -26.94
N ASP A 117 16.10 -40.69 -27.19
CA ASP A 117 17.47 -41.16 -27.47
C ASP A 117 17.77 -41.19 -28.95
N ARG A 118 16.75 -41.22 -29.80
CA ARG A 118 16.86 -41.23 -31.25
C ARG A 118 17.60 -39.99 -31.79
N ASN A 119 17.40 -38.82 -31.17
CA ASN A 119 18.08 -37.55 -31.55
C ASN A 119 19.58 -37.55 -31.22
N LYS A 120 20.05 -38.48 -30.39
CA LYS A 120 21.45 -38.62 -30.00
C LYS A 120 22.20 -39.56 -30.94
N ILE A 121 21.46 -40.28 -31.81
CA ILE A 121 22.03 -41.14 -32.85
C ILE A 121 22.32 -40.29 -34.10
N ASN A 122 23.47 -40.50 -34.73
CA ASN A 122 23.81 -39.78 -35.96
C ASN A 122 22.77 -40.05 -37.05
N GLY A 123 22.32 -38.99 -37.74
CA GLY A 123 21.28 -39.07 -38.77
C GLY A 123 21.65 -40.05 -39.92
N THR A 124 22.92 -40.11 -40.27
CA THR A 124 23.43 -41.08 -41.28
C THR A 124 23.28 -42.54 -40.83
N ASP A 125 23.60 -42.82 -39.56
CA ASP A 125 23.45 -44.18 -38.99
C ASP A 125 21.96 -44.55 -38.88
N LEU A 126 21.12 -43.60 -38.51
CA LEU A 126 19.67 -43.82 -38.40
C LEU A 126 19.04 -44.11 -39.79
N MET A 127 19.48 -43.41 -40.82
CA MET A 127 19.07 -43.65 -42.20
C MET A 127 19.58 -45.06 -42.70
N ALA A 128 20.82 -45.40 -42.39
CA ALA A 128 21.40 -46.68 -42.73
C ALA A 128 20.65 -47.85 -42.06
N LEU A 129 20.29 -47.73 -40.76
CA LEU A 129 19.50 -48.73 -40.04
C LEU A 129 18.09 -48.89 -40.63
N LYS A 130 17.47 -47.78 -41.08
CA LYS A 130 16.16 -47.84 -41.77
C LYS A 130 16.27 -48.46 -43.15
N ALA A 131 17.27 -48.06 -43.94
CA ALA A 131 17.48 -48.62 -45.29
C ALA A 131 17.77 -50.12 -45.27
N LYS A 132 18.48 -50.63 -44.27
CA LYS A 132 18.73 -52.06 -44.04
C LYS A 132 17.54 -52.81 -43.44
N GLY A 133 16.42 -52.10 -43.10
CA GLY A 133 15.26 -52.71 -42.45
C GLY A 133 15.49 -53.12 -41.00
N ILE A 134 16.64 -52.79 -40.40
CA ILE A 134 16.97 -53.07 -38.99
C ILE A 134 16.09 -52.21 -38.06
N LEU A 135 16.01 -50.91 -38.30
CA LEU A 135 15.13 -50.03 -37.52
C LEU A 135 13.72 -50.04 -38.16
N LYS A 136 12.75 -50.53 -37.40
CA LYS A 136 11.36 -50.61 -37.86
C LYS A 136 10.71 -49.23 -37.87
N ASN A 137 9.84 -48.98 -38.85
CA ASN A 137 9.13 -47.72 -39.00
C ASN A 137 7.96 -47.55 -38.01
N GLU A 138 7.46 -48.69 -37.51
CA GLU A 138 6.31 -48.70 -36.59
C GLU A 138 6.77 -48.57 -35.13
N THR A 139 5.98 -47.87 -34.34
CA THR A 139 6.16 -47.80 -32.90
C THR A 139 5.59 -49.05 -32.22
N VAL A 140 6.26 -49.51 -31.19
CA VAL A 140 5.85 -50.70 -30.44
C VAL A 140 5.55 -50.42 -28.98
N PHE A 141 4.58 -51.13 -28.43
CA PHE A 141 4.36 -51.20 -26.99
C PHE A 141 5.13 -52.42 -26.44
N LEU A 142 5.79 -52.20 -25.32
CA LEU A 142 6.40 -53.29 -24.56
C LEU A 142 5.41 -53.77 -23.52
N VAL A 143 5.10 -55.05 -23.54
CA VAL A 143 4.12 -55.68 -22.68
C VAL A 143 4.79 -56.89 -21.98
N GLY A 144 4.48 -57.04 -20.68
CA GLY A 144 4.99 -58.22 -19.95
C GLY A 144 4.46 -59.55 -20.55
N ALA A 145 5.36 -60.53 -20.72
CA ALA A 145 5.06 -61.86 -21.29
C ALA A 145 4.43 -62.81 -20.25
N ASN A 146 3.54 -62.32 -19.38
CA ASN A 146 2.82 -63.19 -18.46
C ASN A 146 1.77 -64.03 -19.21
N GLU A 147 1.40 -65.19 -18.63
CA GLU A 147 0.47 -66.13 -19.24
C GLU A 147 -0.82 -65.51 -19.71
N LYS A 148 -1.39 -64.58 -18.92
CA LYS A 148 -2.64 -63.88 -19.23
C LYS A 148 -2.51 -63.02 -20.50
N ASN A 149 -1.44 -62.25 -20.64
CA ASN A 149 -1.19 -61.41 -21.81
C ASN A 149 -0.94 -62.27 -23.07
N VAL A 150 -0.17 -63.35 -22.92
CA VAL A 150 0.09 -64.28 -24.04
C VAL A 150 -1.19 -64.95 -24.51
N GLN A 151 -2.07 -65.39 -23.60
CA GLN A 151 -3.37 -65.96 -23.95
C GLN A 151 -4.27 -64.95 -24.68
N ILE A 152 -4.36 -63.72 -24.23
CA ILE A 152 -5.12 -62.67 -24.91
C ILE A 152 -4.55 -62.44 -26.31
N LEU A 153 -3.24 -62.28 -26.44
CA LEU A 153 -2.61 -62.01 -27.73
C LEU A 153 -2.81 -63.17 -28.70
N LYS A 154 -2.61 -64.41 -28.27
CA LYS A 154 -2.84 -65.62 -29.12
C LYS A 154 -4.30 -65.73 -29.60
N LYS A 155 -5.24 -65.31 -28.81
CA LYS A 155 -6.67 -65.37 -29.17
C LYS A 155 -7.04 -64.41 -30.32
N TYR A 156 -6.41 -63.22 -30.38
CA TYR A 156 -6.83 -62.16 -31.29
C TYR A 156 -5.81 -61.81 -32.37
N LEU A 157 -4.53 -62.11 -32.19
CA LEU A 157 -3.43 -61.70 -33.06
C LEU A 157 -2.44 -62.85 -33.33
N PRO A 158 -1.94 -62.91 -34.57
CA PRO A 158 -0.90 -63.93 -34.90
C PRO A 158 0.41 -63.59 -34.19
N GLU A 159 1.16 -64.68 -33.78
CA GLU A 159 2.52 -64.54 -33.30
C GLU A 159 3.44 -64.35 -34.52
N ASN A 160 4.25 -63.31 -34.53
CA ASN A 160 5.21 -63.08 -35.60
C ASN A 160 6.54 -63.75 -35.27
N LEU A 161 6.75 -64.88 -35.88
CA LEU A 161 7.97 -65.62 -35.70
C LEU A 161 9.16 -65.04 -36.47
N ASN A 162 8.94 -64.14 -37.42
CA ASN A 162 9.98 -63.47 -38.21
C ASN A 162 9.89 -61.98 -38.19
N PRO A 163 10.37 -61.33 -37.11
CA PRO A 163 10.32 -59.85 -36.95
C PRO A 163 11.23 -59.05 -37.89
N ASP A 164 11.97 -59.74 -38.77
CA ASP A 164 12.88 -59.14 -39.77
C ASP A 164 12.09 -58.55 -40.95
N SER A 165 10.84 -58.93 -41.16
CA SER A 165 9.97 -58.35 -42.18
C SER A 165 9.83 -56.83 -42.05
N ALA A 166 9.77 -56.11 -43.15
CA ALA A 166 9.67 -54.64 -43.18
C ALA A 166 8.44 -54.14 -42.44
N ASN A 167 7.34 -54.89 -42.48
CA ASN A 167 6.09 -54.61 -41.79
C ASN A 167 5.95 -55.56 -40.59
N LEU A 168 5.85 -54.97 -39.38
CA LEU A 168 5.60 -55.70 -38.14
C LEU A 168 4.12 -56.05 -38.06
N SER A 169 3.74 -57.27 -38.48
CA SER A 169 2.39 -57.82 -38.30
C SER A 169 2.37 -58.81 -37.13
N GLY A 170 1.35 -58.68 -36.26
CA GLY A 170 1.23 -59.52 -35.07
C GLY A 170 2.14 -59.06 -33.91
N TRP A 171 2.29 -59.90 -32.90
CA TRP A 171 3.14 -59.70 -31.73
C TRP A 171 4.35 -60.63 -31.73
N PHE A 172 5.46 -60.21 -31.10
CA PHE A 172 6.67 -61.04 -31.01
C PHE A 172 7.40 -60.86 -29.67
N ARG A 173 8.10 -61.89 -29.24
CA ARG A 173 8.91 -61.85 -28.04
C ARG A 173 10.25 -61.20 -28.34
N ILE A 174 10.70 -60.37 -27.46
CA ILE A 174 12.03 -59.73 -27.49
C ILE A 174 12.91 -60.27 -26.37
N ASP A 175 12.30 -60.90 -25.34
CA ASP A 175 12.92 -61.48 -24.17
C ASP A 175 11.93 -62.50 -23.56
N SER A 176 12.39 -63.30 -22.58
CA SER A 176 11.56 -64.24 -21.81
C SER A 176 10.40 -63.59 -21.13
N GLU A 177 10.56 -62.32 -20.68
CA GLU A 177 9.60 -61.55 -19.88
C GLU A 177 8.89 -60.46 -20.66
N THR A 178 9.30 -60.13 -21.90
CA THR A 178 8.81 -58.98 -22.65
C THR A 178 8.37 -59.30 -24.07
N ILE A 179 7.24 -58.79 -24.43
CA ILE A 179 6.64 -58.88 -25.77
C ILE A 179 6.61 -57.47 -26.39
N ALA A 180 6.96 -57.40 -27.68
CA ALA A 180 6.76 -56.21 -28.49
C ALA A 180 5.42 -56.32 -29.28
N LEU A 181 4.58 -55.35 -29.14
CA LEU A 181 3.28 -55.25 -29.83
C LEU A 181 3.22 -53.98 -30.65
N PRO A 182 3.16 -54.03 -31.98
CA PRO A 182 3.01 -52.88 -32.84
C PRO A 182 1.72 -52.11 -32.53
N LYS A 183 1.76 -50.79 -32.65
CA LYS A 183 0.61 -49.92 -32.34
C LYS A 183 -0.62 -50.24 -33.19
N MET A 184 -0.42 -50.56 -34.45
CA MET A 184 -1.54 -50.96 -35.35
C MET A 184 -2.21 -52.26 -34.90
N GLU A 185 -1.43 -53.23 -34.44
CA GLU A 185 -1.96 -54.51 -33.95
C GLU A 185 -2.71 -54.34 -32.62
N LEU A 186 -2.20 -53.49 -31.72
CA LEU A 186 -2.90 -53.16 -30.47
C LEU A 186 -4.32 -52.58 -30.74
N ASN A 187 -4.49 -51.84 -31.83
CA ASN A 187 -5.76 -51.24 -32.17
C ASN A 187 -6.79 -52.26 -32.68
N LYS A 188 -6.41 -53.45 -33.10
CA LYS A 188 -7.30 -54.54 -33.50
C LYS A 188 -7.94 -55.26 -32.32
N LEU A 189 -7.37 -55.11 -31.11
CA LEU A 189 -7.92 -55.73 -29.90
C LEU A 189 -9.20 -55.08 -29.42
N PRO A 190 -10.14 -55.80 -28.77
CA PRO A 190 -11.26 -55.25 -28.08
C PRO A 190 -10.82 -54.27 -26.98
N LYS A 191 -11.63 -53.22 -26.69
CA LYS A 191 -11.29 -52.17 -25.74
C LYS A 191 -10.89 -52.70 -24.35
N ILE A 192 -11.58 -53.70 -23.85
CA ILE A 192 -11.30 -54.33 -22.54
C ILE A 192 -9.96 -55.04 -22.54
N GLU A 193 -9.66 -55.79 -23.57
CA GLU A 193 -8.41 -56.55 -23.67
C GLU A 193 -7.19 -55.60 -23.88
N ARG A 194 -7.38 -54.48 -24.57
CA ARG A 194 -6.37 -53.41 -24.65
C ARG A 194 -5.96 -52.88 -23.28
N LEU A 195 -6.95 -52.67 -22.39
CA LEU A 195 -6.70 -52.21 -21.02
C LEU A 195 -6.01 -53.29 -20.20
N ASN A 196 -6.45 -54.55 -20.33
CA ASN A 196 -5.84 -55.70 -19.64
C ASN A 196 -4.36 -55.86 -19.98
N ILE A 197 -4.00 -55.82 -21.27
CA ILE A 197 -2.62 -55.92 -21.73
C ILE A 197 -1.76 -54.73 -21.25
N ARG A 198 -2.37 -53.54 -21.14
CA ARG A 198 -1.70 -52.31 -20.67
C ARG A 198 -1.84 -52.09 -19.17
N ASN A 199 -2.25 -53.09 -18.39
CA ASN A 199 -2.54 -52.94 -16.97
C ASN A 199 -1.36 -52.29 -16.18
N GLU A 200 -0.11 -52.67 -16.49
CA GLU A 200 1.07 -52.03 -15.89
C GLU A 200 1.20 -50.56 -16.21
N ALA A 201 0.93 -50.15 -17.45
CA ALA A 201 0.92 -48.77 -17.85
C ALA A 201 -0.21 -47.99 -17.13
N VAL A 202 -1.41 -48.60 -16.97
CA VAL A 202 -2.53 -48.02 -16.24
C VAL A 202 -2.17 -47.78 -14.76
N HIS A 203 -1.51 -48.76 -14.10
CA HIS A 203 -1.07 -48.58 -12.71
C HIS A 203 -0.04 -47.45 -12.58
N LYS A 204 0.93 -47.37 -13.50
CA LYS A 204 1.94 -46.29 -13.50
C LYS A 204 1.30 -44.92 -13.77
N LEU A 205 0.28 -44.84 -14.63
CA LEU A 205 -0.52 -43.63 -14.86
C LEU A 205 -1.29 -43.24 -13.60
N LEU A 206 -1.86 -44.22 -12.88
CA LEU A 206 -2.53 -43.97 -11.61
C LEU A 206 -1.57 -43.36 -10.56
N ILE A 207 -0.35 -43.94 -10.46
CA ILE A 207 0.69 -43.42 -9.56
C ILE A 207 1.07 -41.98 -9.96
N LEU A 208 1.28 -41.72 -11.27
CA LEU A 208 1.55 -40.34 -11.74
C LEU A 208 0.40 -39.39 -11.48
N ALA A 209 -0.84 -39.86 -11.62
CA ALA A 209 -2.03 -39.05 -11.28
C ALA A 209 -2.11 -38.73 -9.78
N LEU A 210 -1.76 -39.68 -8.92
CA LEU A 210 -1.67 -39.48 -7.47
C LEU A 210 -0.54 -38.48 -7.11
N ILE A 211 0.64 -38.61 -7.75
CA ILE A 211 1.76 -37.68 -7.58
C ILE A 211 1.34 -36.27 -8.05
N PHE A 212 0.67 -36.17 -9.19
CA PHE A 212 0.16 -34.92 -9.74
C PHE A 212 -0.84 -34.26 -8.75
N LEU A 213 -1.78 -35.06 -8.22
CA LEU A 213 -2.74 -34.60 -7.22
C LEU A 213 -2.04 -34.15 -5.92
N ALA A 214 -1.04 -34.90 -5.47
CA ALA A 214 -0.24 -34.54 -4.30
C ALA A 214 0.52 -33.21 -4.48
N ILE A 215 1.07 -32.97 -5.68
CA ILE A 215 1.74 -31.69 -6.01
C ILE A 215 0.73 -30.54 -6.05
N ILE A 216 -0.46 -30.76 -6.60
CA ILE A 216 -1.52 -29.74 -6.58
C ILE A 216 -1.95 -29.44 -5.14
N ALA A 217 -2.14 -30.46 -4.32
CA ALA A 217 -2.48 -30.28 -2.90
C ALA A 217 -1.36 -29.54 -2.14
N MET A 218 -0.11 -29.92 -2.37
CA MET A 218 1.07 -29.22 -1.80
C MET A 218 1.11 -27.76 -2.26
N ARG A 219 0.89 -27.49 -3.55
CA ARG A 219 0.82 -26.12 -4.09
C ARG A 219 -0.29 -25.31 -3.41
N PHE A 220 -1.48 -25.89 -3.25
CA PHE A 220 -2.61 -25.22 -2.57
C PHE A 220 -2.26 -24.88 -1.12
N VAL A 221 -1.74 -25.83 -0.35
CA VAL A 221 -1.32 -25.62 1.04
C VAL A 221 -0.21 -24.59 1.13
N SER A 222 0.80 -24.68 0.24
CA SER A 222 1.89 -23.72 0.19
C SER A 222 1.40 -22.31 -0.16
N SER A 223 0.44 -22.18 -1.08
CA SER A 223 -0.16 -20.89 -1.44
C SER A 223 -0.92 -20.28 -0.27
N TYR A 224 -1.69 -21.07 0.46
CA TYR A 224 -2.38 -20.62 1.65
C TYR A 224 -1.41 -20.06 2.70
N PHE A 225 -0.38 -20.84 3.07
CA PHE A 225 0.60 -20.40 4.07
C PHE A 225 1.48 -19.24 3.57
N GLN A 226 1.76 -19.16 2.30
CA GLN A 226 2.47 -18.03 1.70
C GLN A 226 1.68 -16.74 1.85
N ILE A 227 0.37 -16.74 1.50
CA ILE A 227 -0.50 -15.58 1.62
C ILE A 227 -0.64 -15.17 3.09
N VAL A 228 -0.90 -16.12 4.00
CA VAL A 228 -1.04 -15.84 5.43
C VAL A 228 0.26 -15.25 6.00
N SER A 229 1.41 -15.85 5.69
CA SER A 229 2.72 -15.36 6.17
C SER A 229 3.01 -13.96 5.66
N THR A 230 2.75 -13.71 4.36
CA THR A 230 2.94 -12.39 3.73
C THR A 230 2.05 -11.34 4.36
N SER A 231 0.76 -11.62 4.49
CA SER A 231 -0.20 -10.70 5.10
C SER A 231 0.14 -10.42 6.56
N TYR A 232 0.57 -11.44 7.31
CA TYR A 232 0.92 -11.29 8.72
C TYR A 232 2.09 -10.33 8.92
N PHE A 233 3.25 -10.55 8.24
CA PHE A 233 4.40 -9.68 8.44
C PHE A 233 4.16 -8.28 7.86
N SER A 234 3.45 -8.16 6.75
CA SER A 234 3.12 -6.87 6.15
C SER A 234 2.25 -6.04 7.09
N GLN A 235 1.13 -6.59 7.58
CA GLN A 235 0.23 -5.90 8.50
C GLN A 235 0.90 -5.52 9.82
N LYS A 236 1.76 -6.39 10.39
CA LYS A 236 2.52 -6.06 11.59
C LYS A 236 3.52 -4.94 11.36
N ALA A 237 4.30 -5.00 10.28
CA ALA A 237 5.25 -3.94 9.93
C ALA A 237 4.53 -2.60 9.68
N MET A 238 3.34 -2.63 9.06
CA MET A 238 2.54 -1.42 8.83
C MET A 238 1.90 -0.89 10.12
N ALA A 239 1.53 -1.76 11.05
CA ALA A 239 1.06 -1.33 12.38
C ALA A 239 2.17 -0.60 13.15
N ASP A 240 3.40 -1.13 13.14
CA ASP A 240 4.54 -0.49 13.77
C ASP A 240 4.86 0.87 13.11
N LEU A 241 4.89 0.91 11.77
CA LEU A 241 5.11 2.15 11.01
C LEU A 241 4.03 3.20 11.33
N ARG A 242 2.74 2.79 11.40
CA ARG A 242 1.63 3.69 11.74
C ARG A 242 1.77 4.25 13.15
N HIS A 243 2.16 3.40 14.09
CA HIS A 243 2.43 3.82 15.46
C HIS A 243 3.55 4.86 15.54
N ASP A 244 4.68 4.60 14.88
CA ASP A 244 5.84 5.49 14.89
C ASP A 244 5.53 6.82 14.19
N VAL A 245 4.84 6.80 13.04
CA VAL A 245 4.41 8.02 12.33
C VAL A 245 3.47 8.85 13.20
N PHE A 246 2.50 8.20 13.86
CA PHE A 246 1.57 8.90 14.74
C PHE A 246 2.28 9.47 15.98
N ALA A 247 3.14 8.69 16.62
CA ALA A 247 3.95 9.15 17.74
C ALA A 247 4.88 10.34 17.36
N HIS A 248 5.43 10.30 16.13
CA HIS A 248 6.22 11.40 15.60
C HIS A 248 5.38 12.66 15.36
N LEU A 249 4.18 12.52 14.76
CA LEU A 249 3.25 13.62 14.55
C LEU A 249 2.86 14.30 15.86
N GLN A 250 2.62 13.54 16.92
CA GLN A 250 2.27 14.11 18.23
C GLN A 250 3.38 14.97 18.83
N LYS A 251 4.63 14.80 18.39
CA LYS A 251 5.80 15.57 18.84
C LYS A 251 6.11 16.76 17.94
N MET A 252 5.36 16.98 16.86
CA MET A 252 5.62 18.08 15.92
C MET A 252 5.17 19.43 16.51
N PRO A 253 5.89 20.53 16.20
CA PRO A 253 5.56 21.86 16.67
C PRO A 253 4.23 22.38 16.09
N THR A 254 3.59 23.31 16.79
CA THR A 254 2.31 23.91 16.35
C THR A 254 2.41 24.50 14.94
N LYS A 255 3.51 25.16 14.60
CA LYS A 255 3.80 25.70 13.26
C LYS A 255 3.65 24.64 12.14
N PHE A 256 3.97 23.39 12.43
CA PHE A 256 3.81 22.29 11.47
C PHE A 256 2.33 22.05 11.15
N PHE A 257 1.45 22.06 12.16
CA PHE A 257 0.03 21.84 11.97
C PHE A 257 -0.66 23.01 11.28
N ASP A 258 -0.22 24.25 11.51
CA ASP A 258 -0.75 25.44 10.84
C ASP A 258 -0.43 25.44 9.33
N THR A 259 0.72 24.88 8.95
CA THR A 259 1.16 24.82 7.55
C THR A 259 0.70 23.54 6.82
N ASN A 260 0.28 22.52 7.56
CA ASN A 260 -0.13 21.23 7.01
C ASN A 260 -1.58 20.91 7.36
N PRO A 261 -2.51 20.91 6.38
CA PRO A 261 -3.91 20.58 6.64
C PRO A 261 -4.08 19.19 7.25
N VAL A 262 -4.93 19.06 8.26
CA VAL A 262 -5.19 17.82 9.00
C VAL A 262 -5.56 16.66 8.07
N GLY A 263 -6.42 16.90 7.06
CA GLY A 263 -6.78 15.86 6.08
C GLY A 263 -5.59 15.27 5.33
N ARG A 264 -4.56 16.07 5.03
CA ARG A 264 -3.31 15.56 4.42
C ARG A 264 -2.55 14.66 5.38
N LEU A 265 -2.48 15.01 6.65
CA LEU A 265 -1.79 14.21 7.68
C LEU A 265 -2.51 12.88 7.92
N VAL A 266 -3.85 12.91 7.96
CA VAL A 266 -4.67 11.69 8.04
C VAL A 266 -4.40 10.77 6.86
N THR A 267 -4.39 11.29 5.61
CA THR A 267 -4.10 10.45 4.43
C THR A 267 -2.70 9.84 4.46
N ARG A 268 -1.70 10.51 5.08
CA ARG A 268 -0.35 9.93 5.27
C ARG A 268 -0.35 8.74 6.22
N VAL A 269 -1.07 8.83 7.33
CA VAL A 269 -1.14 7.74 8.34
C VAL A 269 -2.03 6.58 7.88
N THR A 270 -2.97 6.83 6.96
CA THR A 270 -3.90 5.82 6.44
C THR A 270 -3.51 5.35 5.04
N ASN A 271 -3.80 6.13 4.01
CA ASN A 271 -3.69 5.72 2.60
C ASN A 271 -2.24 5.49 2.15
N ASP A 272 -1.29 6.35 2.56
CA ASP A 272 0.11 6.18 2.17
C ASP A 272 0.71 4.91 2.78
N ILE A 273 0.37 4.58 4.03
CA ILE A 273 0.79 3.32 4.67
C ILE A 273 0.12 2.12 4.00
N SER A 274 -1.17 2.23 3.62
CA SER A 274 -1.85 1.16 2.89
C SER A 274 -1.26 0.90 1.51
N ALA A 275 -0.76 1.94 0.82
CA ALA A 275 -0.05 1.76 -0.45
C ALA A 275 1.28 1.00 -0.29
N ILE A 276 2.00 1.21 0.84
CA ILE A 276 3.20 0.43 1.16
C ILE A 276 2.84 -1.02 1.49
N ASP A 277 1.74 -1.25 2.24
CA ASP A 277 1.23 -2.59 2.51
C ASP A 277 0.92 -3.36 1.22
N GLU A 278 0.19 -2.75 0.30
CA GLU A 278 -0.14 -3.34 -1.00
C GLU A 278 1.12 -3.70 -1.81
N MET A 279 2.14 -2.85 -1.77
CA MET A 279 3.42 -3.12 -2.42
C MET A 279 4.12 -4.34 -1.81
N LEU A 280 4.11 -4.48 -0.49
CA LEU A 280 4.74 -5.62 0.18
C LEU A 280 3.94 -6.90 -0.04
N ALA A 281 2.61 -6.85 0.07
CA ALA A 281 1.74 -8.00 -0.02
C ALA A 281 1.62 -8.56 -1.45
N SER A 282 1.41 -7.69 -2.44
CA SER A 282 1.11 -8.07 -3.83
C SER A 282 2.10 -7.54 -4.86
N GLY A 283 2.97 -6.59 -4.51
CA GLY A 283 3.94 -6.00 -5.43
C GLY A 283 5.26 -6.75 -5.48
N VAL A 284 6.06 -6.64 -4.42
CA VAL A 284 7.46 -7.11 -4.42
C VAL A 284 7.56 -8.64 -4.45
N ILE A 285 6.77 -9.34 -3.63
CA ILE A 285 6.83 -10.80 -3.53
C ILE A 285 6.41 -11.46 -4.84
N THR A 286 5.33 -11.00 -5.44
CA THR A 286 4.87 -11.53 -6.73
C THR A 286 5.83 -11.19 -7.88
N LEU A 287 6.48 -10.01 -7.87
CA LEU A 287 7.53 -9.70 -8.85
C LEU A 287 8.74 -10.63 -8.72
N ILE A 288 9.16 -10.95 -7.49
CA ILE A 288 10.24 -11.91 -7.27
C ILE A 288 9.82 -13.29 -7.79
N GLN A 289 8.59 -13.72 -7.52
CA GLN A 289 8.04 -14.98 -8.04
C GLN A 289 8.07 -15.01 -9.57
N ASP A 290 7.60 -13.95 -10.23
CA ASP A 290 7.57 -13.85 -11.69
C ASP A 290 8.96 -13.94 -12.30
N VAL A 291 9.94 -13.24 -11.72
CA VAL A 291 11.33 -13.29 -12.20
C VAL A 291 11.91 -14.69 -12.07
N ILE A 292 11.72 -15.34 -10.92
CA ILE A 292 12.18 -16.73 -10.69
C ILE A 292 11.51 -17.68 -11.69
N LEU A 293 10.19 -17.55 -11.87
CA LEU A 293 9.42 -18.39 -12.78
C LEU A 293 9.89 -18.23 -14.23
N ILE A 294 10.04 -16.98 -14.70
CA ILE A 294 10.53 -16.68 -16.05
C ILE A 294 11.92 -17.29 -16.28
N ILE A 295 12.87 -17.04 -15.36
CA ILE A 295 14.24 -17.57 -15.48
C ILE A 295 14.21 -19.09 -15.52
N THR A 296 13.45 -19.72 -14.62
CA THR A 296 13.38 -21.18 -14.53
C THR A 296 12.76 -21.78 -15.79
N ILE A 297 11.67 -21.22 -16.32
CA ILE A 297 11.03 -21.68 -17.55
C ILE A 297 11.96 -21.51 -18.74
N VAL A 298 12.63 -20.36 -18.89
CA VAL A 298 13.57 -20.11 -20.00
C VAL A 298 14.72 -21.11 -19.98
N VAL A 299 15.36 -21.31 -18.82
CA VAL A 299 16.45 -22.28 -18.65
C VAL A 299 15.98 -23.69 -18.97
N LEU A 300 14.80 -24.08 -18.47
CA LEU A 300 14.24 -25.40 -18.70
C LEU A 300 13.88 -25.64 -20.16
N MET A 301 13.23 -24.69 -20.83
CA MET A 301 12.89 -24.83 -22.26
C MET A 301 14.15 -24.96 -23.11
N LEU A 302 15.21 -24.19 -22.83
CA LEU A 302 16.50 -24.29 -23.51
C LEU A 302 17.17 -25.66 -23.26
N ALA A 303 17.12 -26.17 -22.02
CA ALA A 303 17.68 -27.48 -21.67
C ALA A 303 16.92 -28.66 -22.31
N LEU A 304 15.59 -28.53 -22.45
CA LEU A 304 14.76 -29.57 -23.05
C LEU A 304 14.91 -29.65 -24.57
N ASN A 305 14.84 -28.55 -25.27
CA ASN A 305 15.10 -28.44 -26.71
C ASN A 305 15.38 -26.97 -27.11
N TRP A 306 16.64 -26.61 -27.27
CA TRP A 306 17.07 -25.23 -27.55
C TRP A 306 16.53 -24.67 -28.88
N ARG A 307 16.37 -25.55 -29.91
CA ARG A 307 15.84 -25.10 -31.22
C ARG A 307 14.37 -24.71 -31.13
N LEU A 308 13.55 -25.55 -30.49
CA LEU A 308 12.14 -25.26 -30.28
C LEU A 308 11.95 -24.04 -29.33
N ALA A 309 12.84 -23.90 -28.33
CA ALA A 309 12.84 -22.74 -27.43
C ALA A 309 13.11 -21.44 -28.18
N LEU A 310 14.11 -21.40 -29.07
CA LEU A 310 14.39 -20.20 -29.87
C LEU A 310 13.23 -19.82 -30.81
N VAL A 311 12.57 -20.81 -31.43
CA VAL A 311 11.36 -20.59 -32.23
C VAL A 311 10.25 -20.01 -31.36
N SER A 312 10.05 -20.56 -30.14
CA SER A 312 9.06 -20.06 -29.19
C SER A 312 9.33 -18.61 -28.76
N PHE A 313 10.60 -18.27 -28.55
CA PHE A 313 11.02 -16.93 -28.09
C PHE A 313 11.08 -15.88 -29.21
N SER A 314 10.96 -16.27 -30.48
CA SER A 314 11.02 -15.36 -31.63
C SER A 314 9.97 -14.25 -31.59
N ILE A 315 8.85 -14.46 -30.89
CA ILE A 315 7.77 -13.50 -30.68
C ILE A 315 8.10 -12.47 -29.58
N LEU A 316 8.99 -12.79 -28.64
CA LEU A 316 9.28 -11.93 -27.48
C LEU A 316 9.78 -10.52 -27.85
N PRO A 317 10.64 -10.31 -28.84
CA PRO A 317 11.04 -8.98 -29.27
C PRO A 317 9.85 -8.10 -29.69
N LEU A 318 8.87 -8.69 -30.41
CA LEU A 318 7.63 -7.98 -30.78
C LEU A 318 6.81 -7.61 -29.53
N VAL A 319 6.68 -8.55 -28.59
CA VAL A 319 5.96 -8.31 -27.32
C VAL A 319 6.62 -7.19 -26.52
N ILE A 320 7.94 -7.21 -26.39
CA ILE A 320 8.69 -6.15 -25.69
C ILE A 320 8.46 -4.79 -26.37
N TRP A 321 8.49 -4.73 -27.69
CA TRP A 321 8.22 -3.52 -28.46
C TRP A 321 6.80 -2.97 -28.18
N VAL A 322 5.80 -3.85 -28.19
CA VAL A 322 4.41 -3.48 -27.85
C VAL A 322 4.31 -2.93 -26.43
N ILE A 323 4.96 -3.58 -25.44
CA ILE A 323 4.99 -3.14 -24.04
C ILE A 323 5.60 -1.73 -23.91
N VAL A 324 6.72 -1.46 -24.60
CA VAL A 324 7.38 -0.15 -24.56
C VAL A 324 6.49 0.95 -25.11
N ILE A 325 5.80 0.70 -26.23
CA ILE A 325 4.85 1.66 -26.82
C ILE A 325 3.67 1.89 -25.87
N PHE A 326 3.08 0.81 -25.36
CA PHE A 326 1.97 0.85 -24.43
C PHE A 326 2.31 1.69 -23.21
N ARG A 327 3.47 1.43 -22.57
CA ARG A 327 3.95 2.18 -21.39
C ARG A 327 4.03 3.69 -21.64
N LYS A 328 4.58 4.11 -22.81
CA LYS A 328 4.66 5.53 -23.17
C LYS A 328 3.27 6.17 -23.28
N LYS A 329 2.34 5.53 -23.99
CA LYS A 329 0.97 6.02 -24.18
C LYS A 329 0.17 6.04 -22.87
N THR A 330 0.27 4.98 -22.08
CA THR A 330 -0.40 4.84 -20.78
C THR A 330 -0.05 5.99 -19.85
N ARG A 331 1.24 6.35 -19.74
CA ARG A 331 1.72 7.43 -18.89
C ARG A 331 1.04 8.78 -19.18
N VAL A 332 0.86 9.12 -20.44
CA VAL A 332 0.22 10.37 -20.88
C VAL A 332 -1.28 10.35 -20.52
N ILE A 333 -1.96 9.27 -20.86
CA ILE A 333 -3.41 9.13 -20.63
C ILE A 333 -3.74 9.12 -19.13
N TYR A 334 -2.93 8.43 -18.30
CA TYR A 334 -3.13 8.42 -16.85
C TYR A 334 -3.00 9.81 -16.22
N ARG A 335 -2.06 10.65 -16.71
CA ARG A 335 -1.94 12.05 -16.27
C ARG A 335 -3.19 12.85 -16.60
N GLU A 336 -3.71 12.68 -17.81
CA GLU A 336 -4.93 13.36 -18.26
C GLU A 336 -6.14 12.96 -17.39
N VAL A 337 -6.31 11.66 -17.12
CA VAL A 337 -7.37 11.14 -16.25
C VAL A 337 -7.24 11.70 -14.84
N ARG A 338 -6.04 11.66 -14.22
CA ARG A 338 -5.81 12.21 -12.88
C ARG A 338 -6.10 13.70 -12.81
N LYS A 339 -5.67 14.48 -13.83
CA LYS A 339 -5.95 15.92 -13.92
C LYS A 339 -7.45 16.20 -13.89
N HIS A 340 -8.23 15.51 -14.73
CA HIS A 340 -9.68 15.72 -14.78
C HIS A 340 -10.39 15.21 -13.52
N LEU A 341 -9.92 14.12 -12.91
CA LEU A 341 -10.44 13.61 -11.63
C LEU A 341 -10.19 14.61 -10.48
N ALA A 342 -9.00 15.23 -10.43
CA ALA A 342 -8.69 16.24 -9.42
C ALA A 342 -9.60 17.47 -9.54
N VAL A 343 -9.85 17.96 -10.77
CA VAL A 343 -10.78 19.06 -11.02
C VAL A 343 -12.21 18.67 -10.62
N LEU A 344 -12.64 17.46 -10.98
CA LEU A 344 -13.98 16.95 -10.62
C LEU A 344 -14.16 16.89 -9.10
N ASN A 345 -13.20 16.35 -8.37
CA ASN A 345 -13.25 16.25 -6.91
C ASN A 345 -13.26 17.64 -6.23
N ALA A 346 -12.42 18.57 -6.72
CA ALA A 346 -12.38 19.94 -6.21
C ALA A 346 -13.72 20.64 -6.42
N THR A 347 -14.31 20.56 -7.62
CA THR A 347 -15.63 21.14 -7.92
C THR A 347 -16.74 20.51 -7.08
N LEU A 348 -16.69 19.18 -6.89
CA LEU A 348 -17.68 18.48 -6.08
C LEU A 348 -17.60 18.93 -4.62
N ALA A 349 -16.40 19.03 -4.05
CA ALA A 349 -16.21 19.52 -2.69
C ALA A 349 -16.72 20.97 -2.52
N GLU A 350 -16.36 21.87 -3.46
CA GLU A 350 -16.82 23.27 -3.46
C GLU A 350 -18.35 23.37 -3.54
N HIS A 351 -18.99 22.59 -4.43
CA HIS A 351 -20.44 22.63 -4.59
C HIS A 351 -21.19 22.05 -3.38
N ILE A 352 -20.64 21.02 -2.72
CA ILE A 352 -21.24 20.44 -1.51
C ILE A 352 -21.10 21.43 -0.34
N GLU A 353 -19.91 21.99 -0.13
CA GLU A 353 -19.67 22.99 0.92
C GLU A 353 -20.49 24.27 0.70
N GLY A 354 -20.56 24.72 -0.56
CA GLY A 354 -21.33 25.89 -0.98
C GLY A 354 -22.83 25.65 -1.21
N GLN A 355 -23.37 24.46 -0.87
CA GLN A 355 -24.75 24.08 -1.22
C GLN A 355 -25.81 25.05 -0.69
N LYS A 356 -25.59 25.62 0.51
CA LYS A 356 -26.46 26.62 1.08
C LYS A 356 -26.53 27.91 0.22
N ILE A 357 -25.38 28.36 -0.27
CA ILE A 357 -25.26 29.55 -1.13
C ILE A 357 -25.90 29.27 -2.50
N ILE A 358 -25.64 28.11 -3.09
CA ILE A 358 -26.22 27.70 -4.38
C ILE A 358 -27.76 27.74 -4.33
N ARG A 359 -28.35 27.28 -3.21
CA ARG A 359 -29.80 27.34 -2.97
C ARG A 359 -30.33 28.74 -2.75
N LEU A 360 -29.67 29.52 -1.91
CA LEU A 360 -30.07 30.88 -1.59
C LEU A 360 -30.13 31.79 -2.83
N PHE A 361 -29.15 31.63 -3.73
CA PHE A 361 -29.07 32.39 -4.99
C PHE A 361 -29.68 31.69 -6.20
N ASN A 362 -30.38 30.57 -6.00
CA ASN A 362 -31.05 29.81 -7.07
C ASN A 362 -30.13 29.45 -8.25
N GLN A 363 -28.84 29.13 -7.97
CA GLN A 363 -27.81 28.81 -8.99
C GLN A 363 -27.74 27.33 -9.32
N TYR A 364 -28.73 26.55 -8.92
CA TYR A 364 -28.77 25.10 -9.11
C TYR A 364 -28.55 24.65 -10.55
N PHE A 365 -29.26 25.28 -11.50
CA PHE A 365 -29.19 24.88 -12.92
C PHE A 365 -27.82 25.16 -13.52
N HIS A 366 -27.25 26.35 -13.23
CA HIS A 366 -25.93 26.72 -13.72
C HIS A 366 -24.83 25.83 -13.17
N LYS A 367 -24.83 25.56 -11.87
CA LYS A 367 -23.84 24.67 -11.22
C LYS A 367 -23.94 23.22 -11.68
N ARG A 368 -25.16 22.74 -11.99
CA ARG A 368 -25.37 21.44 -12.61
C ARG A 368 -24.75 21.34 -14.02
N GLN A 369 -24.88 22.38 -14.84
CA GLN A 369 -24.29 22.41 -16.18
C GLN A 369 -22.76 22.46 -16.10
N GLU A 370 -22.21 23.27 -15.19
CA GLU A 370 -20.77 23.33 -14.94
C GLU A 370 -20.21 21.96 -14.56
N PHE A 371 -20.82 21.31 -13.58
CA PHE A 371 -20.43 19.95 -13.16
C PHE A 371 -20.56 18.93 -14.32
N ALA A 372 -21.63 18.97 -15.11
CA ALA A 372 -21.81 18.09 -16.26
C ALA A 372 -20.68 18.24 -17.28
N SER A 373 -20.22 19.48 -17.55
CA SER A 373 -19.12 19.75 -18.48
C SER A 373 -17.79 19.17 -17.98
N ILE A 374 -17.51 19.30 -16.69
CA ILE A 374 -16.31 18.76 -16.04
C ILE A 374 -16.34 17.23 -16.03
N ASN A 375 -17.50 16.64 -15.67
CA ASN A 375 -17.71 15.21 -15.68
C ASN A 375 -17.57 14.61 -17.10
N GLN A 376 -18.03 15.33 -18.14
CA GLN A 376 -17.84 14.91 -19.52
C GLN A 376 -16.36 14.85 -19.93
N LYS A 377 -15.53 15.80 -19.48
CA LYS A 377 -14.08 15.78 -19.74
C LYS A 377 -13.41 14.57 -19.07
N TYR A 378 -13.79 14.28 -17.81
CA TYR A 378 -13.31 13.10 -17.10
C TYR A 378 -13.74 11.81 -17.80
N TYR A 379 -15.02 11.71 -18.20
CA TYR A 379 -15.56 10.57 -18.96
C TYR A 379 -14.75 10.31 -20.23
N LEU A 380 -14.50 11.34 -21.05
CA LEU A 380 -13.77 11.19 -22.30
C LEU A 380 -12.31 10.76 -22.05
N ALA A 381 -11.65 11.27 -21.03
CA ALA A 381 -10.31 10.83 -20.64
C ALA A 381 -10.31 9.35 -20.19
N SER A 382 -11.30 8.95 -19.40
CA SER A 382 -11.47 7.57 -18.94
C SER A 382 -11.75 6.60 -20.08
N ILE A 383 -12.59 6.98 -21.06
CA ILE A 383 -12.83 6.18 -22.27
C ILE A 383 -11.56 6.00 -23.09
N ARG A 384 -10.70 7.03 -23.22
CA ARG A 384 -9.40 6.88 -23.90
C ARG A 384 -8.49 5.88 -23.17
N GLN A 385 -8.50 5.90 -21.85
CA GLN A 385 -7.77 4.93 -21.03
C GLN A 385 -8.31 3.51 -21.27
N ILE A 386 -9.60 3.31 -21.17
CA ILE A 386 -10.26 2.01 -21.39
C ILE A 386 -9.95 1.47 -22.79
N ARG A 387 -10.05 2.31 -23.82
CA ARG A 387 -9.70 1.91 -25.20
C ARG A 387 -8.24 1.44 -25.33
N LEU A 388 -7.31 2.10 -24.68
CA LEU A 388 -5.91 1.69 -24.70
C LEU A 388 -5.71 0.30 -24.06
N PHE A 389 -6.35 0.04 -22.94
CA PHE A 389 -6.29 -1.28 -22.27
C PHE A 389 -7.04 -2.36 -23.04
N ALA A 390 -8.18 -2.01 -23.67
CA ALA A 390 -8.96 -2.91 -24.50
C ALA A 390 -8.19 -3.42 -25.72
N PHE A 391 -7.22 -2.68 -26.21
CA PHE A 391 -6.29 -3.15 -27.27
C PHE A 391 -5.10 -3.92 -26.70
N PHE A 392 -4.54 -3.51 -25.59
CA PHE A 392 -3.30 -4.09 -25.08
C PHE A 392 -3.44 -5.54 -24.64
N ARG A 393 -4.43 -5.85 -23.78
CA ARG A 393 -4.62 -7.22 -23.28
C ARG A 393 -4.85 -8.25 -24.40
N PRO A 394 -5.76 -8.02 -25.38
CA PRO A 394 -5.90 -8.93 -26.52
C PRO A 394 -4.63 -9.08 -27.35
N ILE A 395 -3.85 -8.02 -27.58
CA ILE A 395 -2.60 -8.10 -28.34
C ILE A 395 -1.60 -9.05 -27.65
N ILE A 396 -1.42 -8.93 -26.35
CA ILE A 396 -0.55 -9.85 -25.61
C ILE A 396 -1.07 -11.28 -25.68
N HIS A 397 -2.39 -11.48 -25.52
CA HIS A 397 -2.98 -12.80 -25.65
C HIS A 397 -2.81 -13.39 -27.04
N VAL A 398 -3.06 -12.61 -28.10
CA VAL A 398 -2.84 -13.04 -29.51
C VAL A 398 -1.36 -13.36 -29.73
N SER A 399 -0.43 -12.56 -29.17
CA SER A 399 1.00 -12.87 -29.24
C SER A 399 1.36 -14.21 -28.58
N SER A 400 0.75 -14.52 -27.44
CA SER A 400 0.88 -15.86 -26.81
C SER A 400 0.36 -16.97 -27.72
N GLN A 401 -0.81 -16.79 -28.34
CA GLN A 401 -1.38 -17.78 -29.26
C GLN A 401 -0.54 -17.93 -30.55
N ILE A 402 0.07 -16.86 -31.05
CA ILE A 402 1.04 -16.95 -32.17
C ILE A 402 2.25 -17.77 -31.74
N ALA A 403 2.80 -17.58 -30.53
CA ALA A 403 3.89 -18.40 -30.02
C ALA A 403 3.49 -19.89 -29.93
N VAL A 404 2.27 -20.18 -29.46
CA VAL A 404 1.74 -21.56 -29.44
C VAL A 404 1.60 -22.11 -30.87
N ALA A 405 1.09 -21.32 -31.81
CA ALA A 405 1.01 -21.74 -33.21
C ALA A 405 2.37 -22.04 -33.82
N LEU A 406 3.40 -21.23 -33.55
CA LEU A 406 4.78 -21.49 -33.98
C LEU A 406 5.35 -22.78 -33.36
N ILE A 407 5.08 -23.01 -32.06
CA ILE A 407 5.44 -24.27 -31.38
C ILE A 407 4.79 -25.45 -32.07
N ILE A 408 3.49 -25.41 -32.37
CA ILE A 408 2.74 -26.47 -33.00
C ILE A 408 3.25 -26.67 -34.44
N TRP A 409 3.47 -25.62 -35.20
CA TRP A 409 3.93 -25.71 -36.59
C TRP A 409 5.35 -26.33 -36.67
N TYR A 410 6.33 -25.73 -36.00
CA TYR A 410 7.71 -26.21 -36.04
C TYR A 410 7.88 -27.52 -35.28
N GLY A 411 7.30 -27.63 -34.07
CA GLY A 411 7.34 -28.84 -33.27
C GLY A 411 6.56 -30.00 -33.88
N GLY A 412 5.41 -29.72 -34.50
CA GLY A 412 4.66 -30.73 -35.26
C GLY A 412 5.49 -31.30 -36.42
N GLY A 413 6.20 -30.43 -37.17
CA GLY A 413 7.16 -30.88 -38.20
C GLY A 413 8.26 -31.78 -37.63
N GLN A 414 8.76 -31.44 -36.43
CA GLN A 414 9.76 -32.29 -35.74
C GLN A 414 9.15 -33.61 -35.23
N ILE A 415 7.89 -33.63 -34.80
CA ILE A 415 7.17 -34.88 -34.43
C ILE A 415 7.03 -35.81 -35.63
N LEU A 416 6.62 -35.27 -36.79
CA LEU A 416 6.51 -36.07 -38.02
C LEU A 416 7.85 -36.69 -38.45
N GLN A 417 8.97 -36.01 -38.14
CA GLN A 417 10.34 -36.51 -38.32
C GLN A 417 10.80 -37.40 -37.18
N ASN A 418 9.97 -37.63 -36.16
CA ASN A 418 10.32 -38.35 -34.93
C ASN A 418 11.52 -37.76 -34.17
N VAL A 419 11.69 -36.45 -34.20
CA VAL A 419 12.76 -35.72 -33.48
C VAL A 419 12.35 -35.37 -32.07
N ILE A 420 11.09 -34.99 -31.85
CA ILE A 420 10.53 -34.69 -30.53
C ILE A 420 9.26 -35.47 -30.28
N THR A 421 8.85 -35.53 -29.01
CA THR A 421 7.66 -36.24 -28.55
C THR A 421 6.44 -35.32 -28.46
N ILE A 422 5.24 -35.89 -28.49
CA ILE A 422 3.97 -35.14 -28.30
C ILE A 422 3.94 -34.52 -26.90
N GLY A 423 4.36 -35.24 -25.87
CA GLY A 423 4.38 -34.70 -24.50
C GLY A 423 5.35 -33.54 -24.36
N LEU A 424 6.50 -33.55 -25.06
CA LEU A 424 7.40 -32.40 -25.09
C LEU A 424 6.74 -31.18 -25.72
N LEU A 425 6.03 -31.35 -26.84
CA LEU A 425 5.29 -30.27 -27.48
C LEU A 425 4.24 -29.69 -26.54
N MET A 426 3.48 -30.53 -25.85
CA MET A 426 2.48 -30.08 -24.86
C MET A 426 3.12 -29.33 -23.68
N ALA A 427 4.27 -29.81 -23.18
CA ALA A 427 4.99 -29.09 -22.13
C ALA A 427 5.45 -27.71 -22.59
N PHE A 428 5.95 -27.55 -23.82
CA PHE A 428 6.33 -26.28 -24.40
C PHE A 428 5.16 -25.32 -24.54
N THR A 429 3.98 -25.80 -24.97
CA THR A 429 2.77 -24.94 -25.04
C THR A 429 2.31 -24.45 -23.67
N GLN A 430 2.47 -25.27 -22.63
CA GLN A 430 2.16 -24.86 -21.27
C GLN A 430 3.18 -23.85 -20.72
N TYR A 431 4.48 -24.09 -20.94
CA TYR A 431 5.53 -23.18 -20.48
C TYR A 431 5.45 -21.82 -21.15
N ILE A 432 5.15 -21.77 -22.45
CA ILE A 432 5.00 -20.47 -23.13
C ILE A 432 3.80 -19.67 -22.58
N ASN A 433 2.66 -20.31 -22.32
CA ASN A 433 1.52 -19.66 -21.70
C ASN A 433 1.87 -19.10 -20.31
N LYS A 434 2.53 -19.88 -19.47
CA LYS A 434 3.02 -19.45 -18.14
C LYS A 434 4.04 -18.32 -18.21
N LEU A 435 4.84 -18.24 -19.26
CA LEU A 435 5.79 -17.15 -19.47
C LEU A 435 5.08 -15.83 -19.80
N PHE A 436 3.91 -15.88 -20.43
CA PHE A 436 3.13 -14.69 -20.76
C PHE A 436 2.26 -14.16 -19.59
N GLU A 437 1.95 -14.97 -18.58
CA GLU A 437 1.18 -14.54 -17.40
C GLU A 437 1.82 -13.34 -16.68
N PRO A 438 3.11 -13.36 -16.28
CA PRO A 438 3.76 -12.22 -15.63
C PRO A 438 3.79 -10.96 -16.50
N ILE A 439 3.84 -11.12 -17.82
CA ILE A 439 3.89 -10.00 -18.75
C ILE A 439 2.57 -9.20 -18.74
N ASN A 440 1.44 -9.90 -18.60
CA ASN A 440 0.12 -9.25 -18.51
C ASN A 440 0.00 -8.39 -17.25
N ASP A 441 0.56 -8.85 -16.13
CA ASP A 441 0.41 -8.22 -14.81
C ASP A 441 1.49 -7.17 -14.53
N PHE A 442 2.58 -7.17 -15.30
CA PHE A 442 3.74 -6.31 -15.08
C PHE A 442 3.39 -4.83 -14.93
N SER A 443 2.47 -4.31 -15.76
CA SER A 443 2.08 -2.90 -15.71
C SER A 443 1.37 -2.52 -14.44
N GLU A 444 0.54 -3.39 -13.91
CA GLU A 444 -0.19 -3.19 -12.65
C GLU A 444 0.77 -3.23 -11.45
N LYS A 445 1.61 -4.25 -11.37
CA LYS A 445 2.63 -4.39 -10.32
C LYS A 445 3.62 -3.22 -10.31
N PHE A 446 4.00 -2.74 -11.50
CA PHE A 446 4.85 -1.57 -11.64
C PHE A 446 4.21 -0.29 -11.10
N ASN A 447 2.91 -0.08 -11.36
CA ASN A 447 2.16 1.06 -10.84
C ASN A 447 2.02 1.01 -9.31
N ILE A 448 1.75 -0.17 -8.75
CA ILE A 448 1.72 -0.40 -7.29
C ILE A 448 3.07 -0.02 -6.68
N LEU A 449 4.16 -0.51 -7.24
CA LEU A 449 5.51 -0.21 -6.76
C LEU A 449 5.82 1.30 -6.82
N GLN A 450 5.50 1.97 -7.94
CA GLN A 450 5.73 3.40 -8.09
C GLN A 450 4.87 4.24 -7.12
N GLY A 451 3.60 3.88 -6.95
CA GLY A 451 2.69 4.53 -6.00
C GLY A 451 3.19 4.40 -4.56
N ALA A 452 3.58 3.20 -4.17
CA ALA A 452 4.11 2.93 -2.84
C ALA A 452 5.44 3.62 -2.56
N MET A 453 6.35 3.71 -3.54
CA MET A 453 7.60 4.45 -3.38
C MET A 453 7.38 5.94 -3.16
N ALA A 454 6.41 6.55 -3.86
CA ALA A 454 6.02 7.93 -3.61
C ALA A 454 5.40 8.13 -2.22
N SER A 455 4.58 7.18 -1.77
CA SER A 455 3.99 7.19 -0.42
C SER A 455 5.06 7.01 0.66
N ALA A 456 6.01 6.10 0.46
CA ALA A 456 7.15 5.89 1.35
C ALA A 456 8.01 7.15 1.47
N GLU A 457 8.29 7.83 0.36
CA GLU A 457 9.03 9.10 0.37
C GLU A 457 8.33 10.16 1.20
N ARG A 458 7.02 10.34 1.04
CA ARG A 458 6.24 11.29 1.85
C ARG A 458 6.27 10.97 3.34
N ILE A 459 6.15 9.68 3.70
CA ILE A 459 6.18 9.23 5.08
C ILE A 459 7.57 9.43 5.70
N PHE A 460 8.63 8.98 5.03
CA PHE A 460 9.97 9.09 5.59
C PHE A 460 10.51 10.51 5.59
N ASN A 461 10.09 11.37 4.65
CA ASN A 461 10.36 12.79 4.71
C ASN A 461 9.66 13.46 5.91
N LEU A 462 8.41 13.06 6.20
CA LEU A 462 7.72 13.50 7.41
C LEU A 462 8.46 13.09 8.67
N MET A 463 8.88 11.83 8.76
CA MET A 463 9.63 11.29 9.90
C MET A 463 11.06 11.86 10.04
N ALA A 464 11.60 12.48 8.99
CA ALA A 464 12.90 13.13 9.02
C ALA A 464 12.85 14.58 9.54
N LEU A 465 11.65 15.17 9.68
CA LEU A 465 11.49 16.48 10.28
C LEU A 465 11.86 16.43 11.76
N THR A 466 12.49 17.46 12.27
CA THR A 466 12.83 17.55 13.68
C THR A 466 11.56 17.83 14.50
N PRO A 467 11.20 16.97 15.44
CA PRO A 467 10.12 17.27 16.38
C PRO A 467 10.53 18.41 17.32
N ASP A 468 9.54 19.01 17.99
CA ASP A 468 9.82 19.87 19.16
C ASP A 468 10.67 19.09 20.15
N ASP A 469 11.56 19.81 20.83
CA ASP A 469 12.45 19.20 21.83
C ASP A 469 11.62 18.79 23.07
N TYR A 470 10.79 17.76 22.88
CA TYR A 470 10.15 17.04 23.97
C TYR A 470 11.23 16.23 24.65
N ARG A 471 12.19 16.93 25.29
CA ARG A 471 13.05 16.27 26.24
C ARG A 471 12.14 15.70 27.31
N GLU A 472 12.15 14.40 27.51
CA GLU A 472 11.71 13.74 28.73
C GLU A 472 12.66 14.13 29.86
N GLU A 473 12.93 15.45 30.01
CA GLU A 473 13.62 15.97 31.18
C GLU A 473 12.69 15.73 32.36
N LYS A 474 13.23 15.09 33.37
CA LYS A 474 12.57 14.82 34.65
C LYS A 474 11.74 16.05 35.04
N HIS A 475 10.42 15.94 34.98
CA HIS A 475 9.50 16.98 35.41
C HIS A 475 9.85 17.38 36.82
N LYS A 476 10.33 18.60 37.01
CA LYS A 476 10.68 19.11 38.33
C LYS A 476 9.45 19.48 39.14
N ASN A 477 8.23 19.33 38.60
CA ASN A 477 6.97 19.75 39.20
C ASN A 477 7.03 21.18 39.79
N ILE A 478 7.65 22.09 39.03
CA ILE A 478 7.81 23.46 39.46
C ILE A 478 6.43 24.14 39.44
N LYS A 479 6.00 24.68 40.59
CA LYS A 479 4.82 25.54 40.66
C LYS A 479 5.28 26.99 40.53
N LEU A 480 4.77 27.68 39.50
CA LEU A 480 5.06 29.11 39.27
C LEU A 480 4.26 29.96 40.23
N GLN A 481 4.80 31.13 40.56
CA GLN A 481 4.06 32.19 41.28
C GLN A 481 3.18 32.99 40.31
N GLY A 482 3.60 33.10 39.04
CA GLY A 482 2.84 33.67 37.94
C GLY A 482 3.30 35.08 37.54
N GLU A 483 4.53 35.49 37.88
CA GLU A 483 5.12 36.70 37.30
C GLU A 483 5.46 36.48 35.84
N ILE A 484 5.08 37.46 34.97
CA ILE A 484 5.38 37.41 33.54
C ILE A 484 6.05 38.73 33.14
N GLU A 485 7.22 38.64 32.46
CA GLU A 485 7.91 39.82 31.98
C GLU A 485 8.39 39.64 30.53
N PHE A 486 8.00 40.55 29.65
CA PHE A 486 8.48 40.66 28.29
C PHE A 486 9.49 41.81 28.20
N GLN A 487 10.65 41.55 27.62
CA GLN A 487 11.75 42.49 27.44
C GLN A 487 12.13 42.60 25.97
N ASN A 488 11.72 43.65 25.27
CA ASN A 488 12.02 43.96 23.86
C ASN A 488 11.77 42.77 22.91
N VAL A 489 10.61 42.11 23.03
CA VAL A 489 10.29 40.90 22.32
C VAL A 489 9.79 41.18 20.90
N TRP A 490 10.38 40.45 19.91
CA TRP A 490 10.01 40.52 18.51
C TRP A 490 9.60 39.16 18.03
N LEU A 491 8.48 39.08 17.30
CA LEU A 491 7.97 37.82 16.71
C LEU A 491 7.59 38.00 15.24
N ALA A 492 8.06 37.12 14.39
CA ALA A 492 7.58 36.91 13.03
C ALA A 492 7.24 35.42 12.82
N TYR A 493 6.11 35.11 12.18
CA TYR A 493 5.77 33.74 11.77
C TYR A 493 6.52 33.33 10.51
N ASN A 494 6.79 34.29 9.59
CA ASN A 494 7.61 34.17 8.41
C ASN A 494 8.78 35.16 8.48
N GLU A 495 9.86 34.89 7.78
CA GLU A 495 11.20 35.48 8.00
C GLU A 495 11.28 37.02 8.16
N GLU A 496 10.39 37.82 7.56
CA GLU A 496 10.46 39.30 7.64
C GLU A 496 9.11 39.98 7.97
N ASP A 497 8.07 39.19 8.22
CA ASP A 497 6.75 39.73 8.56
C ASP A 497 6.58 39.84 10.07
N TRP A 498 7.07 40.96 10.62
CA TRP A 498 7.04 41.26 12.07
C TRP A 498 5.62 41.50 12.55
N ILE A 499 5.10 40.52 13.34
CA ILE A 499 3.78 40.62 13.99
C ILE A 499 3.87 41.27 15.34
N LEU A 500 4.93 41.07 16.11
CA LEU A 500 5.23 41.76 17.36
C LEU A 500 6.55 42.53 17.21
N LYS A 501 6.59 43.76 17.69
CA LYS A 501 7.70 44.69 17.57
C LYS A 501 7.94 45.33 18.91
N ASP A 502 9.10 45.07 19.49
CA ASP A 502 9.58 45.71 20.72
C ASP A 502 8.58 45.64 21.91
N ILE A 503 7.93 44.49 22.06
CA ILE A 503 6.97 44.29 23.14
C ILE A 503 7.68 44.19 24.47
N SER A 504 7.36 45.11 25.39
CA SER A 504 7.89 45.16 26.75
C SER A 504 6.78 45.46 27.74
N PHE A 505 6.52 44.58 28.68
CA PHE A 505 5.58 44.77 29.79
C PHE A 505 5.88 43.76 30.90
N LYS A 506 5.41 44.03 32.10
CA LYS A 506 5.52 43.17 33.26
C LYS A 506 4.16 42.97 33.91
N VAL A 507 3.84 41.74 34.32
CA VAL A 507 2.62 41.36 35.04
C VAL A 507 3.02 40.78 36.39
N ALA A 508 2.51 41.34 37.46
CA ALA A 508 2.77 40.86 38.81
C ALA A 508 1.98 39.56 39.13
N PRO A 509 2.45 38.73 40.07
CA PRO A 509 1.69 37.58 40.51
C PRO A 509 0.28 37.97 41.00
N GLY A 510 -0.75 37.33 40.45
CA GLY A 510 -2.14 37.60 40.78
C GLY A 510 -2.77 38.81 40.08
N GLU A 511 -1.99 39.58 39.30
CA GLU A 511 -2.49 40.70 38.51
C GLU A 511 -3.35 40.25 37.33
N LYS A 512 -4.42 40.94 37.03
CA LYS A 512 -5.33 40.68 35.91
C LYS A 512 -5.12 41.79 34.87
N ILE A 513 -4.67 41.39 33.67
CA ILE A 513 -4.50 42.32 32.56
C ILE A 513 -5.41 41.98 31.38
N ALA A 514 -5.84 43.01 30.65
CA ALA A 514 -6.55 42.85 29.38
C ALA A 514 -5.66 43.26 28.20
N LEU A 515 -5.66 42.45 27.13
CA LEU A 515 -5.08 42.81 25.83
C LEU A 515 -6.19 43.29 24.90
N VAL A 516 -6.12 44.56 24.50
CA VAL A 516 -7.14 45.23 23.66
C VAL A 516 -6.49 45.72 22.36
N GLY A 517 -7.21 45.75 21.26
CA GLY A 517 -6.74 46.23 19.97
C GLY A 517 -7.49 45.60 18.79
N HIS A 518 -7.32 46.14 17.59
CA HIS A 518 -7.95 45.61 16.38
C HIS A 518 -7.54 44.18 16.08
N THR A 519 -8.35 43.49 15.27
CA THR A 519 -7.97 42.16 14.74
C THR A 519 -6.64 42.27 14.00
N GLY A 520 -5.71 41.34 14.26
CA GLY A 520 -4.36 41.38 13.69
C GLY A 520 -3.35 42.27 14.43
N SER A 521 -3.70 42.87 15.58
CA SER A 521 -2.75 43.70 16.35
C SER A 521 -1.68 42.93 17.12
N GLY A 522 -1.75 41.58 17.18
CA GLY A 522 -0.76 40.75 17.84
C GLY A 522 -1.18 40.13 19.19
N LYS A 523 -2.42 40.32 19.65
CA LYS A 523 -2.93 39.79 20.95
C LYS A 523 -2.73 38.28 21.11
N THR A 524 -3.25 37.50 20.18
CA THR A 524 -3.11 36.02 20.18
C THR A 524 -1.64 35.58 20.04
N SER A 525 -0.80 36.40 19.39
CA SER A 525 0.64 36.09 19.27
C SER A 525 1.39 36.20 20.60
N ILE A 526 1.02 37.19 21.48
CA ILE A 526 1.54 37.28 22.84
C ILE A 526 1.17 36.01 23.63
N VAL A 527 -0.08 35.58 23.55
CA VAL A 527 -0.58 34.37 24.20
C VAL A 527 0.17 33.14 23.73
N ASN A 528 0.38 32.99 22.42
CA ASN A 528 1.11 31.85 21.84
C ASN A 528 2.57 31.80 22.33
N LEU A 529 3.20 32.95 22.59
CA LEU A 529 4.56 33.00 23.16
C LEU A 529 4.57 32.53 24.61
N ILE A 530 3.60 32.97 25.44
CA ILE A 530 3.50 32.54 26.85
C ILE A 530 3.24 31.03 26.96
N LEU A 531 2.48 30.44 26.01
CA LEU A 531 2.23 29.02 25.94
C LEU A 531 3.42 28.21 25.38
N GLY A 532 4.49 28.89 24.93
CA GLY A 532 5.63 28.24 24.27
C GLY A 532 5.26 27.51 22.98
N MET A 533 4.26 28.01 22.22
CA MET A 533 3.82 27.42 20.95
C MET A 533 4.68 27.85 19.77
N TYR A 534 5.34 29.02 19.89
CA TYR A 534 6.22 29.59 18.86
C TYR A 534 7.48 30.16 19.50
N PRO A 535 8.65 30.03 18.85
CA PRO A 535 9.87 30.72 19.29
C PRO A 535 9.82 32.20 18.86
N TYR A 536 10.27 33.10 19.70
CA TYR A 536 10.53 34.50 19.37
C TYR A 536 11.94 34.69 18.81
N GLN A 537 12.16 35.76 18.02
CA GLN A 537 13.44 36.00 17.34
C GLN A 537 14.37 36.93 18.11
N LYS A 538 13.83 37.92 18.86
CA LYS A 538 14.59 38.91 19.63
C LYS A 538 13.92 39.15 20.97
N GLY A 539 14.71 39.60 21.95
CA GLY A 539 14.24 39.96 23.30
C GLY A 539 14.33 38.78 24.28
N LYS A 540 13.61 38.85 25.39
CA LYS A 540 13.50 37.82 26.42
C LYS A 540 12.08 37.78 26.99
N ILE A 541 11.64 36.58 27.33
CA ILE A 541 10.40 36.37 28.09
C ILE A 541 10.79 35.65 29.38
N LEU A 542 10.49 36.27 30.51
CA LEU A 542 10.79 35.72 31.82
C LEU A 542 9.49 35.32 32.52
N LEU A 543 9.51 34.15 33.15
CA LEU A 543 8.47 33.69 34.07
C LEU A 543 9.10 33.51 35.45
N ASP A 544 8.57 34.17 36.48
CA ASP A 544 9.15 34.22 37.82
C ASP A 544 10.65 34.56 37.80
N GLY A 545 11.05 35.54 36.97
CA GLY A 545 12.43 35.98 36.80
C GLY A 545 13.36 35.06 36.02
N LYS A 546 12.90 33.94 35.51
CA LYS A 546 13.66 32.99 34.71
C LYS A 546 13.22 32.95 33.29
N ASP A 547 14.16 32.78 32.34
CA ASP A 547 13.84 32.69 30.91
C ASP A 547 12.87 31.51 30.64
N ILE A 548 11.86 31.75 29.82
CA ILE A 548 10.83 30.75 29.46
C ILE A 548 11.45 29.49 28.87
N HIS A 549 12.57 29.59 28.14
CA HIS A 549 13.28 28.44 27.56
C HIS A 549 14.01 27.59 28.63
N SER A 550 14.13 28.05 29.87
CA SER A 550 14.72 27.28 30.97
C SER A 550 13.74 26.27 31.58
N TYR A 551 12.46 26.38 31.28
CA TYR A 551 11.42 25.46 31.73
C TYR A 551 11.23 24.33 30.72
N SER A 552 10.86 23.14 31.20
CA SER A 552 10.35 22.11 30.31
C SER A 552 8.98 22.53 29.75
N ILE A 553 8.69 22.16 28.52
CA ILE A 553 7.35 22.46 27.91
C ILE A 553 6.22 21.90 28.77
N ALA A 554 6.43 20.76 29.42
CA ALA A 554 5.43 20.14 30.29
C ALA A 554 5.23 20.92 31.59
N ASP A 555 6.29 21.45 32.23
CA ASP A 555 6.17 22.29 33.42
C ASP A 555 5.50 23.64 33.07
N LEU A 556 5.86 24.22 31.92
CA LEU A 556 5.23 25.44 31.42
C LEU A 556 3.72 25.27 31.24
N ARG A 557 3.31 24.24 30.46
CA ARG A 557 1.88 24.00 30.14
C ARG A 557 1.05 23.51 31.31
N ARG A 558 1.67 22.99 32.35
CA ARG A 558 0.99 22.67 33.62
C ARG A 558 0.62 23.91 34.40
N ASN A 559 1.46 24.96 34.32
CA ASN A 559 1.29 26.20 35.06
C ASN A 559 0.49 27.26 34.29
N VAL A 560 0.28 27.08 32.98
CA VAL A 560 -0.47 28.01 32.12
C VAL A 560 -1.71 27.33 31.61
N GLY A 561 -2.89 27.77 32.06
CA GLY A 561 -4.19 27.30 31.56
C GLY A 561 -4.77 28.28 30.54
N ILE A 562 -5.34 27.77 29.47
CA ILE A 562 -6.00 28.57 28.43
C ILE A 562 -7.42 28.10 28.17
N VAL A 563 -8.34 29.07 28.01
CA VAL A 563 -9.64 28.87 27.37
C VAL A 563 -9.62 29.59 26.04
N GLN A 564 -9.70 28.83 24.95
CA GLN A 564 -9.65 29.33 23.57
C GLN A 564 -11.04 29.84 23.15
N GLN A 565 -11.06 30.72 22.16
CA GLN A 565 -12.28 31.25 21.53
C GLN A 565 -13.18 30.11 21.01
N ASP A 566 -12.61 29.18 20.26
CA ASP A 566 -13.28 27.95 19.79
C ASP A 566 -12.90 26.79 20.68
N VAL A 567 -13.77 26.45 21.64
CA VAL A 567 -13.53 25.36 22.57
C VAL A 567 -13.62 24.02 21.85
N PHE A 568 -12.53 23.27 21.87
CA PHE A 568 -12.47 21.92 21.33
C PHE A 568 -12.79 20.88 22.43
N LEU A 569 -13.77 20.00 22.12
CA LEU A 569 -14.09 18.85 22.94
C LEU A 569 -13.81 17.55 22.15
N PHE A 570 -13.20 16.60 22.83
CA PHE A 570 -12.94 15.28 22.28
C PHE A 570 -14.21 14.43 22.30
N SER A 571 -14.34 13.50 21.36
CA SER A 571 -15.36 12.46 21.43
C SER A 571 -15.12 11.60 22.67
N GLY A 572 -16.16 11.30 23.42
CA GLY A 572 -16.11 10.61 24.72
C GLY A 572 -17.20 11.16 25.64
N ASN A 573 -17.05 11.05 26.95
CA ASN A 573 -18.01 11.61 27.89
C ASN A 573 -17.59 13.01 28.39
N ILE A 574 -18.48 13.68 29.11
CA ILE A 574 -18.24 15.04 29.65
C ILE A 574 -17.14 15.00 30.71
N LYS A 575 -17.14 14.01 31.61
CA LYS A 575 -16.13 13.93 32.67
C LYS A 575 -14.72 13.71 32.11
N ASP A 576 -14.57 12.90 31.05
CA ASP A 576 -13.27 12.71 30.38
C ASP A 576 -12.79 14.01 29.71
N ASN A 577 -13.73 14.81 29.18
CA ASN A 577 -13.43 16.12 28.63
C ASN A 577 -12.99 17.16 29.66
N ILE A 578 -13.47 17.05 30.91
CA ILE A 578 -13.02 17.90 32.01
C ILE A 578 -11.65 17.42 32.52
N ALA A 579 -11.50 16.13 32.76
CA ALA A 579 -10.28 15.55 33.34
C ALA A 579 -9.10 15.50 32.35
N LEU A 580 -9.34 15.33 31.03
CA LEU A 580 -8.33 15.11 30.00
C LEU A 580 -7.28 14.06 30.42
N ASN A 581 -7.75 12.90 30.90
CA ASN A 581 -6.92 11.78 31.38
C ASN A 581 -5.99 12.09 32.57
N LYS A 582 -6.24 13.14 33.34
CA LYS A 582 -5.53 13.39 34.61
C LYS A 582 -5.94 12.30 35.62
N LYS A 583 -5.07 11.30 35.81
CA LYS A 583 -5.35 10.07 36.60
C LYS A 583 -5.61 10.31 38.09
N ASP A 584 -5.18 11.47 38.59
CA ASP A 584 -5.26 11.80 40.02
C ASP A 584 -6.57 12.51 40.41
N LEU A 585 -7.52 12.70 39.46
CA LEU A 585 -8.80 13.34 39.71
C LEU A 585 -9.88 12.30 39.97
N THR A 586 -10.56 12.45 41.13
CA THR A 586 -11.76 11.66 41.46
C THR A 586 -12.99 12.26 40.76
N ASP A 587 -14.01 11.40 40.54
CA ASP A 587 -15.30 11.86 39.98
C ASP A 587 -15.94 12.97 40.87
N GLU A 588 -15.77 12.90 42.19
CA GLU A 588 -16.26 13.93 43.14
C GLU A 588 -15.56 15.29 42.91
N GLU A 589 -14.27 15.28 42.66
CA GLU A 589 -13.52 16.50 42.35
C GLU A 589 -13.96 17.10 40.98
N ILE A 590 -14.17 16.28 39.97
CA ILE A 590 -14.69 16.72 38.66
C ILE A 590 -16.05 17.39 38.83
N ILE A 591 -16.97 16.75 39.58
CA ILE A 591 -18.30 17.31 39.86
C ILE A 591 -18.19 18.62 40.67
N ARG A 592 -17.30 18.70 41.65
CA ARG A 592 -17.05 19.91 42.41
C ARG A 592 -16.59 21.06 41.54
N MET A 593 -15.66 20.81 40.62
CA MET A 593 -15.19 21.85 39.68
C MET A 593 -16.27 22.29 38.71
N ALA A 594 -17.05 21.31 38.18
CA ALA A 594 -18.17 21.64 37.31
C ALA A 594 -19.25 22.48 38.03
N LYS A 595 -19.52 22.17 39.28
CA LYS A 595 -20.44 23.00 40.15
C LYS A 595 -19.88 24.41 40.35
N TYR A 596 -18.58 24.53 40.59
CA TYR A 596 -17.94 25.79 40.84
C TYR A 596 -18.09 26.79 39.67
N VAL A 597 -18.00 26.25 38.43
CA VAL A 597 -18.17 27.04 37.19
C VAL A 597 -19.59 26.99 36.61
N ASN A 598 -20.60 26.58 37.35
CA ASN A 598 -22.00 26.45 36.93
C ASN A 598 -22.26 25.45 35.79
N ALA A 599 -21.31 24.63 35.41
CA ALA A 599 -21.48 23.61 34.36
C ALA A 599 -22.43 22.49 34.80
N ASP A 600 -22.43 22.14 36.09
CA ASP A 600 -23.29 21.11 36.67
C ASP A 600 -24.79 21.32 36.38
N LYS A 601 -25.23 22.59 36.33
CA LYS A 601 -26.64 22.95 36.10
C LYS A 601 -27.18 22.41 34.78
N PHE A 602 -26.40 22.46 33.72
CA PHE A 602 -26.84 21.93 32.44
C PHE A 602 -26.48 20.44 32.29
N ILE A 603 -25.34 20.00 32.87
CA ILE A 603 -24.91 18.58 32.79
C ILE A 603 -25.97 17.68 33.41
N GLN A 604 -26.53 18.02 34.56
CA GLN A 604 -27.58 17.24 35.22
C GLN A 604 -28.90 17.18 34.43
N LYS A 605 -29.12 18.08 33.46
CA LYS A 605 -30.30 18.07 32.57
C LYS A 605 -30.10 17.14 31.39
N LEU A 606 -28.88 16.63 31.13
CA LEU A 606 -28.59 15.71 30.07
C LEU A 606 -29.01 14.29 30.47
N PRO A 607 -29.45 13.43 29.53
CA PRO A 607 -29.95 12.08 29.82
C PRO A 607 -29.03 11.21 30.65
N GLN A 608 -27.72 11.30 30.40
CA GLN A 608 -26.69 10.49 31.09
C GLN A 608 -25.80 11.36 32.02
N GLY A 609 -26.12 12.63 32.22
CA GLY A 609 -25.37 13.53 33.09
C GLY A 609 -23.90 13.66 32.69
N TYR A 610 -22.99 13.35 33.63
CA TYR A 610 -21.54 13.43 33.38
C TYR A 610 -21.01 12.35 32.43
N ASP A 611 -21.72 11.26 32.23
CA ASP A 611 -21.40 10.19 31.30
C ASP A 611 -22.00 10.41 29.90
N GLU A 612 -22.72 11.54 29.71
CA GLU A 612 -23.26 11.91 28.39
C GLU A 612 -22.20 11.98 27.33
N GLN A 613 -22.50 11.36 26.17
CA GLN A 613 -21.56 11.26 25.06
C GLN A 613 -21.44 12.58 24.29
N VAL A 614 -20.24 13.08 24.26
CA VAL A 614 -19.86 14.26 23.48
C VAL A 614 -19.50 13.81 22.05
N MET A 615 -20.28 14.27 21.08
CA MET A 615 -19.98 14.05 19.65
C MET A 615 -18.75 14.85 19.22
N GLU A 616 -18.24 14.57 18.03
CA GLU A 616 -17.08 15.26 17.45
C GLU A 616 -17.18 16.79 17.62
N ARG A 617 -16.14 17.41 18.20
CA ARG A 617 -16.05 18.84 18.51
C ARG A 617 -17.17 19.38 19.42
N GLY A 618 -17.90 18.54 20.13
CA GLY A 618 -19.00 18.97 20.97
C GLY A 618 -20.23 19.49 20.21
N ALA A 619 -20.49 18.94 19.01
CA ALA A 619 -21.56 19.41 18.12
C ALA A 619 -22.96 19.39 18.74
N THR A 620 -23.19 18.58 19.78
CA THR A 620 -24.46 18.48 20.51
C THR A 620 -24.64 19.53 21.61
N LEU A 621 -23.57 20.26 21.97
CA LEU A 621 -23.56 21.23 23.04
C LEU A 621 -23.56 22.67 22.47
N SER A 622 -24.24 23.62 23.17
CA SER A 622 -24.17 25.01 22.82
C SER A 622 -22.76 25.60 23.05
N THR A 623 -22.45 26.73 22.42
CA THR A 623 -21.15 27.39 22.59
C THR A 623 -20.85 27.71 24.03
N GLY A 624 -21.86 28.23 24.79
CA GLY A 624 -21.72 28.53 26.20
C GLY A 624 -21.50 27.27 27.06
N GLN A 625 -22.20 26.15 26.78
CA GLN A 625 -21.98 24.91 27.47
C GLN A 625 -20.55 24.38 27.27
N ARG A 626 -20.03 24.47 26.04
CA ARG A 626 -18.62 24.08 25.75
C ARG A 626 -17.65 24.98 26.55
N GLN A 627 -17.91 26.28 26.66
CA GLN A 627 -17.08 27.20 27.45
C GLN A 627 -17.07 26.82 28.94
N LEU A 628 -18.24 26.51 29.53
CA LEU A 628 -18.32 26.12 30.95
C LEU A 628 -17.53 24.79 31.20
N ILE A 629 -17.56 23.83 30.25
CA ILE A 629 -16.71 22.65 30.33
C ILE A 629 -15.22 23.02 30.25
N ALA A 630 -14.84 23.96 29.38
CA ALA A 630 -13.46 24.42 29.30
C ALA A 630 -12.98 25.11 30.59
N PHE A 631 -13.81 25.90 31.25
CA PHE A 631 -13.49 26.44 32.56
C PHE A 631 -13.30 25.36 33.61
N ALA A 632 -14.19 24.35 33.66
CA ALA A 632 -14.02 23.20 34.56
C ALA A 632 -12.70 22.46 34.31
N ARG A 633 -12.33 22.29 33.02
CA ARG A 633 -11.05 21.73 32.59
C ARG A 633 -9.85 22.48 33.12
N VAL A 634 -9.86 23.81 33.01
CA VAL A 634 -8.78 24.67 33.52
C VAL A 634 -8.67 24.57 35.05
N LEU A 635 -9.78 24.57 35.77
CA LEU A 635 -9.77 24.34 37.21
C LEU A 635 -9.20 22.99 37.62
N ALA A 636 -9.47 21.95 36.84
CA ALA A 636 -8.94 20.61 37.07
C ALA A 636 -7.40 20.56 37.07
N TYR A 637 -6.77 21.44 36.28
CA TYR A 637 -5.31 21.56 36.20
C TYR A 637 -4.72 22.57 37.20
N ASN A 638 -5.55 23.48 37.75
CA ASN A 638 -5.18 24.53 38.74
C ASN A 638 -3.89 25.30 38.38
N PRO A 639 -3.83 25.93 37.19
CA PRO A 639 -2.69 26.69 36.75
C PRO A 639 -2.46 27.98 37.56
N SER A 640 -1.19 28.45 37.62
CA SER A 640 -0.85 29.73 38.25
C SER A 640 -1.14 30.94 37.33
N ILE A 641 -1.08 30.73 36.02
CA ILE A 641 -1.34 31.71 34.98
C ILE A 641 -2.59 31.24 34.22
N PHE A 642 -3.57 32.10 34.07
CA PHE A 642 -4.79 31.87 33.31
C PHE A 642 -4.87 32.79 32.12
N ILE A 643 -5.19 32.23 30.95
CA ILE A 643 -5.36 32.95 29.71
C ILE A 643 -6.77 32.71 29.17
N LEU A 644 -7.47 33.78 28.84
CA LEU A 644 -8.78 33.75 28.19
C LEU A 644 -8.70 34.44 26.83
N ASP A 645 -8.99 33.68 25.76
CA ASP A 645 -9.23 34.24 24.42
C ASP A 645 -10.75 34.34 24.20
N GLU A 646 -11.33 35.51 24.45
CA GLU A 646 -12.78 35.71 24.46
C GLU A 646 -13.30 36.25 23.11
N ALA A 647 -14.10 35.42 22.40
CA ALA A 647 -14.99 35.90 21.35
C ALA A 647 -16.34 35.17 21.44
N THR A 648 -17.19 35.65 22.32
CA THR A 648 -18.52 35.07 22.52
C THR A 648 -19.59 35.89 21.79
N SER A 649 -19.62 35.80 20.45
CA SER A 649 -20.79 36.20 19.68
C SER A 649 -21.80 35.05 19.66
N ASN A 650 -23.09 35.35 19.94
CA ASN A 650 -24.23 34.44 19.87
C ASN A 650 -24.44 33.50 21.09
N ILE A 651 -24.28 34.00 22.30
CA ILE A 651 -24.70 33.30 23.52
C ILE A 651 -25.96 34.00 24.07
N ASP A 652 -26.93 33.22 24.54
CA ASP A 652 -28.11 33.72 25.22
C ASP A 652 -27.73 34.39 26.54
N THR A 653 -28.52 35.40 26.99
CA THR A 653 -28.23 36.23 28.15
C THR A 653 -28.11 35.42 29.46
N GLU A 654 -28.91 34.38 29.63
CA GLU A 654 -28.85 33.55 30.83
C GLU A 654 -27.52 32.78 30.93
N THR A 655 -27.11 32.15 29.83
CA THR A 655 -25.82 31.44 29.76
C THR A 655 -24.64 32.39 29.88
N GLU A 656 -24.77 33.61 29.36
CA GLU A 656 -23.73 34.64 29.48
C GLU A 656 -23.47 35.01 30.95
N LEU A 657 -24.50 35.19 31.76
CA LEU A 657 -24.36 35.47 33.20
C LEU A 657 -23.65 34.33 33.93
N LEU A 658 -23.94 33.08 33.56
CA LEU A 658 -23.27 31.90 34.12
C LEU A 658 -21.78 31.85 33.74
N ILE A 659 -21.46 32.25 32.52
CA ILE A 659 -20.06 32.31 32.02
C ILE A 659 -19.30 33.43 32.72
N GLN A 660 -19.91 34.63 32.92
CA GLN A 660 -19.31 35.75 33.63
C GLN A 660 -19.01 35.37 35.09
N ASP A 661 -19.96 34.74 35.79
CA ASP A 661 -19.75 34.26 37.16
C ASP A 661 -18.63 33.20 37.22
N ALA A 662 -18.64 32.25 36.28
CA ALA A 662 -17.57 31.23 36.15
C ALA A 662 -16.20 31.87 35.88
N LEU A 663 -16.13 32.87 35.00
CA LEU A 663 -14.91 33.60 34.71
C LEU A 663 -14.36 34.29 35.97
N ASN A 664 -15.17 35.04 36.68
CA ASN A 664 -14.78 35.75 37.91
C ASN A 664 -14.16 34.75 38.93
N LYS A 665 -14.77 33.58 39.06
CA LYS A 665 -14.26 32.51 39.94
C LYS A 665 -12.94 31.90 39.47
N VAL A 666 -12.74 31.75 38.15
CA VAL A 666 -11.53 31.16 37.59
C VAL A 666 -10.35 32.11 37.66
N ILE A 667 -10.54 33.41 37.51
CA ILE A 667 -9.47 34.43 37.57
C ILE A 667 -9.06 34.80 39.03
N GLU A 668 -9.86 34.41 40.03
CA GLU A 668 -9.57 34.71 41.42
C GLU A 668 -8.26 34.04 41.88
N ASN A 669 -7.39 34.83 42.53
CA ASN A 669 -6.08 34.42 43.02
C ASN A 669 -5.13 33.83 41.94
N ARG A 670 -5.25 34.23 40.68
CA ARG A 670 -4.37 33.85 39.57
C ARG A 670 -3.94 35.04 38.74
N THR A 671 -2.72 34.97 38.22
CA THR A 671 -2.29 35.91 37.18
C THR A 671 -3.11 35.63 35.93
N SER A 672 -3.82 36.65 35.43
CA SER A 672 -4.78 36.47 34.35
C SER A 672 -4.53 37.42 33.19
N ILE A 673 -4.47 36.82 31.96
CA ILE A 673 -4.36 37.59 30.72
C ILE A 673 -5.62 37.36 29.90
N ILE A 674 -6.35 38.40 29.62
CA ILE A 674 -7.64 38.31 28.94
C ILE A 674 -7.55 39.06 27.61
N ILE A 675 -7.76 38.34 26.49
CA ILE A 675 -8.00 38.97 25.20
C ILE A 675 -9.48 39.38 25.18
N ALA A 676 -9.74 40.62 25.50
CA ALA A 676 -11.11 41.07 25.75
C ALA A 676 -11.76 41.66 24.49
N HIS A 677 -12.97 41.17 24.23
CA HIS A 677 -13.89 41.69 23.23
C HIS A 677 -15.19 42.23 23.85
N ARG A 678 -15.32 42.22 25.20
CA ARG A 678 -16.50 42.67 25.93
C ARG A 678 -16.13 43.67 27.01
N LEU A 679 -16.99 44.70 27.17
CA LEU A 679 -16.80 45.74 28.16
C LEU A 679 -16.81 45.20 29.60
N SER A 680 -17.76 44.32 29.92
CA SER A 680 -17.91 43.72 31.25
C SER A 680 -16.63 43.02 31.73
N THR A 681 -15.85 42.46 30.80
CA THR A 681 -14.59 41.77 31.10
C THR A 681 -13.44 42.77 31.25
N ILE A 682 -13.43 43.85 30.44
CA ILE A 682 -12.38 44.88 30.46
C ILE A 682 -12.46 45.77 31.72
N GLN A 683 -13.67 46.03 32.23
CA GLN A 683 -13.85 46.89 33.40
C GLN A 683 -13.35 46.29 34.72
N ASN A 684 -13.23 44.95 34.78
CA ASN A 684 -12.88 44.20 36.00
C ASN A 684 -11.40 43.78 36.06
N VAL A 685 -10.55 44.29 35.16
CA VAL A 685 -9.09 44.01 35.19
C VAL A 685 -8.33 45.18 35.87
N ASP A 686 -7.16 44.83 36.40
CA ASP A 686 -6.31 45.79 37.09
C ASP A 686 -5.67 46.78 36.10
N ARG A 687 -5.31 46.30 34.90
CA ARG A 687 -4.60 47.05 33.86
C ARG A 687 -4.93 46.56 32.45
N ILE A 688 -4.94 47.48 31.49
CA ILE A 688 -5.21 47.27 30.09
C ILE A 688 -3.95 47.61 29.28
N LEU A 689 -3.53 46.71 28.39
CA LEU A 689 -2.51 46.95 27.38
C LEU A 689 -3.17 47.10 26.00
N VAL A 690 -2.98 48.24 25.36
CA VAL A 690 -3.57 48.52 24.06
C VAL A 690 -2.54 48.26 22.97
N LEU A 691 -2.83 47.28 22.10
CA LEU A 691 -1.98 46.88 21.00
C LEU A 691 -2.41 47.51 19.68
N HIS A 692 -1.47 48.08 18.96
CA HIS A 692 -1.64 48.56 17.61
C HIS A 692 -0.46 48.15 16.71
N LYS A 693 -0.76 47.46 15.60
CA LYS A 693 0.24 47.01 14.60
C LYS A 693 1.50 46.33 15.20
N GLY A 694 1.29 45.55 16.26
CA GLY A 694 2.35 44.77 16.89
C GLY A 694 3.15 45.49 17.97
N GLU A 695 2.74 46.66 18.40
CA GLU A 695 3.34 47.47 19.46
C GLU A 695 2.33 47.77 20.57
N ILE A 696 2.78 47.96 21.83
CA ILE A 696 1.96 48.46 22.93
C ILE A 696 2.01 49.97 22.86
N VAL A 697 0.85 50.59 22.58
CA VAL A 697 0.75 52.08 22.41
C VAL A 697 0.19 52.78 23.62
N GLU A 698 -0.64 52.13 24.41
CA GLU A 698 -1.22 52.67 25.64
C GLU A 698 -1.28 51.59 26.73
N GLU A 699 -1.13 52.05 27.96
CA GLU A 699 -1.20 51.24 29.16
C GLU A 699 -1.83 52.05 30.29
N GLY A 700 -2.72 51.41 31.06
CA GLY A 700 -3.37 52.02 32.20
C GLY A 700 -4.64 51.30 32.64
N SER A 701 -5.34 51.80 33.64
CA SER A 701 -6.66 51.30 34.05
C SER A 701 -7.74 51.74 33.05
N HIS A 702 -8.92 51.16 33.14
CA HIS A 702 -10.08 51.50 32.29
C HIS A 702 -10.40 52.98 32.30
N PHE A 703 -10.47 53.62 33.48
CA PHE A 703 -10.79 55.01 33.63
C PHE A 703 -9.68 55.94 33.14
N GLU A 704 -8.41 55.63 33.46
CA GLU A 704 -7.26 56.42 33.00
C GLU A 704 -7.17 56.47 31.45
N LEU A 705 -7.44 55.32 30.79
CA LEU A 705 -7.39 55.25 29.34
C LEU A 705 -8.58 55.95 28.67
N LEU A 706 -9.74 55.97 29.30
CA LEU A 706 -10.86 56.77 28.83
C LEU A 706 -10.57 58.27 28.91
N ASP A 707 -9.97 58.72 30.01
CA ASP A 707 -9.62 60.15 30.20
C ASP A 707 -8.51 60.61 29.25
N LYS A 708 -7.62 59.71 28.79
CA LYS A 708 -6.58 60.02 27.80
C LYS A 708 -7.12 60.32 26.41
N HIS A 709 -8.37 59.96 26.10
CA HIS A 709 -9.00 60.10 24.77
C HIS A 709 -8.14 59.58 23.62
N GLY A 710 -7.38 58.49 23.85
CA GLY A 710 -6.49 57.84 22.89
C GLY A 710 -7.15 56.73 22.09
N LEU A 711 -6.34 55.80 21.60
CA LEU A 711 -6.80 54.66 20.78
C LEU A 711 -7.79 53.77 21.57
N TYR A 712 -7.58 53.60 22.89
CA TYR A 712 -8.52 52.86 23.73
C TYR A 712 -9.90 53.50 23.76
N TYR A 713 -9.97 54.84 23.89
CA TYR A 713 -11.23 55.58 23.87
C TYR A 713 -11.95 55.44 22.54
N ASP A 714 -11.22 55.48 21.42
CA ASP A 714 -11.82 55.28 20.09
C ASP A 714 -12.37 53.88 19.92
N LEU A 715 -11.62 52.82 20.35
CA LEU A 715 -12.07 51.45 20.34
C LEU A 715 -13.32 51.24 21.20
N TYR A 716 -13.34 51.83 22.38
CA TYR A 716 -14.46 51.79 23.30
C TYR A 716 -15.70 52.41 22.66
N ARG A 717 -15.57 53.63 22.07
CA ARG A 717 -16.66 54.32 21.41
C ARG A 717 -17.23 53.53 20.21
N LEU A 718 -16.39 52.92 19.44
CA LEU A 718 -16.82 52.11 18.26
C LEU A 718 -17.56 50.82 18.62
N GLN A 719 -17.30 50.26 19.79
CA GLN A 719 -17.92 49.00 20.22
C GLN A 719 -19.16 49.17 21.07
N TYR A 720 -19.30 50.31 21.78
CA TYR A 720 -20.25 50.45 22.88
C TYR A 720 -21.10 51.74 22.83
N THR A 721 -20.90 52.61 21.83
CA THR A 721 -21.80 53.72 21.47
C THR A 721 -22.47 53.45 20.13
#